data_11d75df5bb77d73c483d0338772fd06a
#
_entry.id   11d75df5bb77d73c483d0338772fd06a
#
_cell.length_a   1.000
_cell.length_b   1.000
_cell.length_c   1.000
_cell.angle_alpha   90.00
_cell.angle_beta   90.00
_cell.angle_gamma   90.00
#
_symmetry.space_group_name_H-M   'P 1'
#
loop_
_entity.id
_entity.type
_entity.pdbx_description
1 polymer ?
#
loop_
_entity_poly.entity_id
_entity_poly.type
_entity_poly.pdbx_seq_one_letter_code
_entity_poly.pdbx_strand_id
1 'polypeptide(L)'
;MAWFTFRRAWMLAGFVAAGMGDWFLAVKGAPSRSPEFLCGVACFSLAQVLWAFGQLREARPDWRMALALALPLGIFAGVRLAPVLPIATGVAVGAYAVLTAIAFSLAYATRRVFYACGIGILCASDLMIGGGLLRMPGCHILAGPMYVLAEACLLLSWILPREWRFAPERRNVWTMAALGGSAAFLLFLLAGVCYPGGGYNPFLKMLSALGRTVVRGVAYPWCHYLFIAGLGCAALSVAHVWAYLVRRREDGWRGQALAYGTAANVAGLCTIALVPENVNMLFHNAGCHMAALGGAGVLFSRVRKDRRRDIVWTCVLLSVISFFGAFLLLHGANVLPFAPWVTATQKILIASFAVWVGDIAWRERSAPLRRWQKAVLVAILATGMAAVAAGTTGVPPFASEAKEASADRPVSSFGRPLAEDELAALRWLDHVTGKLPPAEEKSWWDIGGTQHGNFSKRYHIAFCGYAAAALGMRGDAAQRKTVARIIGNCIERYMKRDVWAYSMSKNYWGRKPWAPDPCYRENVMYTGHLLQLLALYETFTGDKRYWRDGFDFVWKDGKRVHYDVKKLIDVTVFQMRNGPNGGITCEPGLMFFPCNNHPHVALSLFSRLGYGDWTKDARRWEKWALSKYVGPMFGGGAMKLVYHVRSGIFYPRGDGALDGWSLLWYEPWAADRQTAVALWRKAADKIDWEGLETRPDVGNEDFTCCRPVDVPPVAAASFLAAASRACDDDETADRLDAIADKFLVREGGMLRLEAGRDWRIGATANRIISLAEKNGSRLRDLVQGRGPFKF
;
A
#
# COMPACT_ATOMS: atom_id res chain seq x y z
N MET A 1 -13.10 -11.72 -58.30
CA MET A 1 -13.92 -12.88 -57.93
C MET A 1 -13.11 -13.95 -57.18
N ALA A 2 -12.09 -14.54 -57.75
CA ALA A 2 -11.32 -15.63 -57.16
C ALA A 2 -10.80 -15.31 -55.71
N TRP A 3 -10.34 -14.11 -55.45
CA TRP A 3 -9.88 -13.70 -54.10
C TRP A 3 -11.03 -13.59 -53.09
N PHE A 4 -12.16 -13.11 -53.48
CA PHE A 4 -13.35 -13.00 -52.64
C PHE A 4 -13.89 -14.38 -52.22
N THR A 5 -13.85 -15.34 -53.16
CA THR A 5 -14.20 -16.74 -52.89
C THR A 5 -13.21 -17.41 -51.97
N PHE A 6 -11.90 -17.18 -52.15
CA PHE A 6 -10.82 -17.68 -51.29
C PHE A 6 -11.00 -17.18 -49.86
N ARG A 7 -11.14 -15.88 -49.67
CA ARG A 7 -11.33 -15.31 -48.34
C ARG A 7 -12.58 -15.87 -47.66
N ARG A 8 -13.70 -15.96 -48.38
CA ARG A 8 -14.95 -16.50 -47.83
C ARG A 8 -14.81 -17.96 -47.37
N ALA A 9 -14.09 -18.80 -48.11
CA ALA A 9 -13.87 -20.18 -47.74
C ALA A 9 -13.09 -20.30 -46.41
N TRP A 10 -12.01 -19.54 -46.23
CA TRP A 10 -11.22 -19.53 -44.99
C TRP A 10 -11.98 -18.93 -43.79
N MET A 11 -12.77 -17.88 -44.02
CA MET A 11 -13.63 -17.33 -42.99
C MET A 11 -14.69 -18.33 -42.54
N LEU A 12 -15.34 -19.05 -43.48
CA LEU A 12 -16.30 -20.12 -43.18
C LEU A 12 -15.65 -21.25 -42.39
N ALA A 13 -14.48 -21.72 -42.79
CA ALA A 13 -13.74 -22.74 -42.11
C ALA A 13 -13.38 -22.32 -40.66
N GLY A 14 -13.05 -21.03 -40.46
CA GLY A 14 -12.81 -20.48 -39.15
C GLY A 14 -14.07 -20.47 -38.25
N PHE A 15 -15.26 -20.13 -38.78
CA PHE A 15 -16.52 -20.23 -38.04
C PHE A 15 -16.87 -21.69 -37.68
N VAL A 16 -16.60 -22.65 -38.56
CA VAL A 16 -16.78 -24.07 -38.24
C VAL A 16 -15.85 -24.47 -37.09
N ALA A 17 -14.57 -24.07 -37.12
CA ALA A 17 -13.63 -24.34 -36.05
C ALA A 17 -14.03 -23.66 -34.72
N ALA A 18 -14.53 -22.42 -34.76
CA ALA A 18 -15.03 -21.73 -33.59
C ALA A 18 -16.25 -22.42 -32.98
N GLY A 19 -17.23 -22.83 -33.80
CA GLY A 19 -18.39 -23.60 -33.36
C GLY A 19 -18.04 -24.97 -32.75
N MET A 20 -16.99 -25.62 -33.27
CA MET A 20 -16.46 -26.83 -32.63
C MET A 20 -15.84 -26.50 -31.25
N GLY A 21 -15.14 -25.37 -31.14
CA GLY A 21 -14.61 -24.87 -29.86
C GLY A 21 -15.72 -24.61 -28.84
N ASP A 22 -16.81 -23.96 -29.26
CA ASP A 22 -18.00 -23.71 -28.44
C ASP A 22 -18.62 -25.02 -27.95
N TRP A 23 -18.74 -26.00 -28.84
CA TRP A 23 -19.29 -27.30 -28.50
C TRP A 23 -18.45 -27.97 -27.41
N PHE A 24 -17.12 -28.01 -27.55
CA PHE A 24 -16.24 -28.58 -26.52
C PHE A 24 -16.34 -27.85 -25.18
N LEU A 25 -16.44 -26.52 -25.17
CA LEU A 25 -16.56 -25.73 -23.95
C LEU A 25 -17.97 -25.84 -23.31
N ALA A 26 -19.02 -26.00 -24.13
CA ALA A 26 -20.40 -26.14 -23.65
C ALA A 26 -20.72 -27.53 -23.10
N VAL A 27 -20.05 -28.58 -23.58
CA VAL A 27 -20.25 -29.94 -23.09
C VAL A 27 -19.85 -30.02 -21.62
N LYS A 28 -20.85 -30.13 -20.73
CA LYS A 28 -20.70 -30.26 -19.28
C LYS A 28 -19.99 -29.09 -18.57
N GLY A 29 -20.00 -27.87 -19.16
CA GLY A 29 -19.32 -26.73 -18.57
C GLY A 29 -17.84 -27.02 -18.35
N ALA A 30 -17.14 -27.48 -19.40
CA ALA A 30 -15.77 -28.03 -19.38
C ALA A 30 -14.84 -27.33 -18.36
N PRO A 31 -14.50 -28.00 -17.25
CA PRO A 31 -13.58 -27.39 -16.27
C PRO A 31 -12.22 -27.13 -16.93
N SER A 32 -11.52 -26.09 -16.52
CA SER A 32 -10.20 -25.72 -17.06
C SER A 32 -9.12 -26.82 -16.95
N ARG A 33 -9.42 -27.91 -16.26
CA ARG A 33 -8.58 -29.09 -16.10
C ARG A 33 -8.99 -30.27 -17.01
N SER A 34 -10.04 -30.11 -17.79
CA SER A 34 -10.53 -31.18 -18.64
C SER A 34 -9.87 -31.18 -20.00
N PRO A 35 -9.79 -32.37 -20.67
CA PRO A 35 -9.36 -32.49 -22.07
C PRO A 35 -10.23 -31.66 -23.01
N GLU A 36 -11.52 -31.56 -22.72
CA GLU A 36 -12.51 -30.83 -23.52
C GLU A 36 -12.16 -29.33 -23.56
N PHE A 37 -11.73 -28.77 -22.45
CA PHE A 37 -11.26 -27.39 -22.41
C PHE A 37 -10.05 -27.19 -23.33
N LEU A 38 -9.07 -28.09 -23.32
CA LEU A 38 -7.92 -28.04 -24.22
C LEU A 38 -8.33 -28.18 -25.69
N CYS A 39 -9.28 -29.07 -26.01
CA CYS A 39 -9.83 -29.17 -27.35
C CYS A 39 -10.52 -27.88 -27.78
N GLY A 40 -11.29 -27.24 -26.90
CA GLY A 40 -11.89 -25.94 -27.15
C GLY A 40 -10.85 -24.86 -27.49
N VAL A 41 -9.81 -24.72 -26.68
CA VAL A 41 -8.70 -23.79 -26.91
C VAL A 41 -8.00 -24.07 -28.25
N ALA A 42 -7.77 -25.35 -28.59
CA ALA A 42 -7.15 -25.74 -29.86
C ALA A 42 -8.06 -25.39 -31.05
N CYS A 43 -9.37 -25.56 -30.94
CA CYS A 43 -10.34 -25.21 -31.99
C CYS A 43 -10.38 -23.69 -32.21
N PHE A 44 -10.40 -22.89 -31.14
CA PHE A 44 -10.33 -21.43 -31.25
C PHE A 44 -8.99 -20.96 -31.79
N SER A 45 -7.88 -21.61 -31.44
CA SER A 45 -6.57 -21.34 -32.06
C SER A 45 -6.63 -21.58 -33.57
N LEU A 46 -7.21 -22.68 -33.98
CA LEU A 46 -7.39 -23.01 -35.40
C LEU A 46 -8.30 -22.00 -36.10
N ALA A 47 -9.39 -21.59 -35.47
CA ALA A 47 -10.29 -20.56 -36.03
C ALA A 47 -9.55 -19.25 -36.32
N GLN A 48 -8.74 -18.79 -35.39
CA GLN A 48 -7.94 -17.58 -35.58
C GLN A 48 -6.92 -17.71 -36.71
N VAL A 49 -6.25 -18.87 -36.80
CA VAL A 49 -5.32 -19.15 -37.91
C VAL A 49 -6.07 -19.13 -39.26
N LEU A 50 -7.23 -19.76 -39.34
CA LEU A 50 -8.02 -19.82 -40.57
C LEU A 50 -8.55 -18.44 -40.98
N TRP A 51 -9.07 -17.66 -40.05
CA TRP A 51 -9.48 -16.28 -40.30
C TRP A 51 -8.29 -15.41 -40.76
N ALA A 52 -7.14 -15.53 -40.11
CA ALA A 52 -5.93 -14.81 -40.50
C ALA A 52 -5.46 -15.22 -41.89
N PHE A 53 -5.46 -16.50 -42.20
CA PHE A 53 -5.03 -17.02 -43.51
C PHE A 53 -5.88 -16.43 -44.65
N GLY A 54 -7.16 -16.27 -44.45
CA GLY A 54 -8.05 -15.65 -45.40
C GLY A 54 -7.69 -14.19 -45.73
N GLN A 55 -6.92 -13.51 -44.86
CA GLN A 55 -6.53 -12.10 -45.03
C GLN A 55 -5.09 -11.89 -45.52
N LEU A 56 -4.22 -12.92 -45.50
CA LEU A 56 -2.79 -12.79 -45.82
C LEU A 56 -2.51 -12.26 -47.23
N ARG A 57 -3.43 -12.47 -48.15
CA ARG A 57 -3.32 -11.90 -49.52
C ARG A 57 -3.62 -10.41 -49.57
N GLU A 58 -4.36 -9.86 -48.58
CA GLU A 58 -4.76 -8.46 -48.51
C GLU A 58 -3.75 -7.64 -47.70
N ALA A 59 -3.24 -8.20 -46.61
CA ALA A 59 -2.30 -7.52 -45.72
C ALA A 59 -1.33 -8.54 -45.10
N ARG A 60 -0.23 -8.03 -44.61
CA ARG A 60 0.70 -8.79 -43.76
C ARG A 60 0.62 -8.30 -42.34
N PRO A 61 0.79 -9.17 -41.33
CA PRO A 61 0.81 -8.73 -39.94
C PRO A 61 1.98 -7.78 -39.70
N ASP A 62 1.74 -6.70 -38.97
CA ASP A 62 2.83 -5.88 -38.44
C ASP A 62 3.38 -6.57 -37.19
N TRP A 63 4.55 -7.18 -37.32
CA TRP A 63 5.16 -7.95 -36.26
C TRP A 63 5.47 -7.12 -35.02
N ARG A 64 5.67 -5.80 -35.14
CA ARG A 64 5.90 -4.89 -34.02
C ARG A 64 4.64 -4.73 -33.19
N MET A 65 3.51 -4.56 -33.86
CA MET A 65 2.20 -4.52 -33.22
C MET A 65 1.85 -5.88 -32.62
N ALA A 66 2.13 -6.98 -33.32
CA ALA A 66 1.95 -8.32 -32.81
C ALA A 66 2.76 -8.52 -31.50
N LEU A 67 4.04 -8.14 -31.49
CA LEU A 67 4.88 -8.22 -30.30
C LEU A 67 4.39 -7.32 -29.18
N ALA A 68 3.94 -6.10 -29.49
CA ALA A 68 3.42 -5.16 -28.51
C ALA A 68 2.17 -5.67 -27.77
N LEU A 69 1.40 -6.56 -28.39
CA LEU A 69 0.23 -7.21 -27.79
C LEU A 69 0.56 -8.59 -27.20
N ALA A 70 1.37 -9.39 -27.90
CA ALA A 70 1.75 -10.74 -27.45
C ALA A 70 2.49 -10.69 -26.09
N LEU A 71 3.36 -9.70 -25.90
CA LEU A 71 4.14 -9.59 -24.67
C LEU A 71 3.26 -9.38 -23.42
N PRO A 72 2.36 -8.38 -23.36
CA PRO A 72 1.48 -8.21 -22.19
C PRO A 72 0.48 -9.35 -22.01
N LEU A 73 -0.05 -9.94 -23.10
CA LEU A 73 -0.93 -11.09 -23.03
C LEU A 73 -0.20 -12.34 -22.53
N GLY A 74 1.03 -12.57 -23.01
CA GLY A 74 1.88 -13.67 -22.54
C GLY A 74 2.27 -13.51 -21.07
N ILE A 75 2.61 -12.31 -20.63
CA ILE A 75 2.88 -12.00 -19.21
C ILE A 75 1.62 -12.23 -18.38
N PHE A 76 0.46 -11.78 -18.83
CA PHE A 76 -0.81 -12.03 -18.15
C PHE A 76 -1.11 -13.53 -18.02
N ALA A 77 -0.96 -14.30 -19.11
CA ALA A 77 -1.14 -15.74 -19.10
C ALA A 77 -0.15 -16.43 -18.16
N GLY A 78 1.13 -16.09 -18.20
CA GLY A 78 2.17 -16.71 -17.38
C GLY A 78 2.10 -16.34 -15.90
N VAL A 79 1.80 -15.07 -15.58
CA VAL A 79 1.83 -14.57 -14.19
C VAL A 79 0.49 -14.80 -13.48
N ARG A 80 -0.63 -14.64 -14.18
CA ARG A 80 -1.96 -14.71 -13.56
C ARG A 80 -2.67 -16.03 -13.79
N LEU A 81 -2.63 -16.58 -15.01
CA LEU A 81 -3.40 -17.77 -15.36
C LEU A 81 -2.61 -19.06 -15.10
N ALA A 82 -1.33 -19.12 -15.42
CA ALA A 82 -0.53 -20.34 -15.24
C ALA A 82 -0.53 -20.89 -13.79
N PRO A 83 -0.53 -20.07 -12.71
CA PRO A 83 -0.62 -20.58 -11.35
C PRO A 83 -1.93 -21.29 -11.01
N VAL A 84 -3.02 -21.02 -11.74
CA VAL A 84 -4.35 -21.59 -11.50
C VAL A 84 -4.75 -22.66 -12.51
N LEU A 85 -3.96 -22.87 -13.56
CA LEU A 85 -4.19 -23.82 -14.63
C LEU A 85 -3.21 -25.00 -14.57
N PRO A 86 -3.61 -26.19 -15.07
CA PRO A 86 -2.65 -27.25 -15.35
C PRO A 86 -1.59 -26.79 -16.36
N ILE A 87 -0.37 -27.30 -16.28
CA ILE A 87 0.76 -26.88 -17.12
C ILE A 87 0.40 -26.94 -18.62
N ALA A 88 -0.19 -28.04 -19.08
CA ALA A 88 -0.60 -28.20 -20.48
C ALA A 88 -1.61 -27.13 -20.92
N THR A 89 -2.59 -26.80 -20.07
CA THR A 89 -3.59 -25.78 -20.33
C THR A 89 -2.94 -24.40 -20.31
N GLY A 90 -2.03 -24.12 -19.37
CA GLY A 90 -1.29 -22.86 -19.30
C GLY A 90 -0.46 -22.61 -20.55
N VAL A 91 0.23 -23.63 -21.07
CA VAL A 91 0.99 -23.55 -22.33
C VAL A 91 0.07 -23.29 -23.53
N ALA A 92 -1.06 -24.01 -23.61
CA ALA A 92 -2.04 -23.84 -24.69
C ALA A 92 -2.63 -22.41 -24.69
N VAL A 93 -3.01 -21.89 -23.52
CA VAL A 93 -3.53 -20.52 -23.35
C VAL A 93 -2.45 -19.47 -23.72
N GLY A 94 -1.19 -19.70 -23.34
CA GLY A 94 -0.08 -18.84 -23.73
C GLY A 94 0.14 -18.81 -25.26
N ALA A 95 0.12 -19.97 -25.92
CA ALA A 95 0.22 -20.05 -27.37
C ALA A 95 -0.98 -19.37 -28.06
N TYR A 96 -2.19 -19.58 -27.54
CA TYR A 96 -3.40 -18.92 -28.01
C TYR A 96 -3.30 -17.38 -27.93
N ALA A 97 -2.77 -16.87 -26.81
CA ALA A 97 -2.58 -15.42 -26.63
C ALA A 97 -1.64 -14.82 -27.67
N VAL A 98 -0.59 -15.52 -28.05
CA VAL A 98 0.33 -15.10 -29.14
C VAL A 98 -0.39 -15.11 -30.49
N LEU A 99 -1.17 -16.15 -30.80
CA LEU A 99 -1.96 -16.22 -32.03
C LEU A 99 -2.99 -15.09 -32.11
N THR A 100 -3.66 -14.78 -30.99
CA THR A 100 -4.61 -13.66 -30.90
C THR A 100 -3.92 -12.32 -31.19
N ALA A 101 -2.72 -12.11 -30.70
CA ALA A 101 -1.94 -10.90 -30.98
C ALA A 101 -1.56 -10.77 -32.46
N ILE A 102 -1.17 -11.88 -33.09
CA ILE A 102 -0.86 -11.92 -34.53
C ILE A 102 -2.13 -11.68 -35.35
N ALA A 103 -3.22 -12.34 -35.01
CA ALA A 103 -4.52 -12.17 -35.70
C ALA A 103 -5.02 -10.71 -35.59
N PHE A 104 -4.90 -10.10 -34.42
CA PHE A 104 -5.26 -8.69 -34.23
C PHE A 104 -4.37 -7.75 -35.03
N SER A 105 -3.06 -7.97 -35.04
CA SER A 105 -2.11 -7.20 -35.85
C SER A 105 -2.46 -7.26 -37.34
N LEU A 106 -2.79 -8.45 -37.85
CA LEU A 106 -3.22 -8.64 -39.22
C LEU A 106 -4.59 -7.96 -39.47
N ALA A 107 -5.54 -8.12 -38.57
CA ALA A 107 -6.86 -7.51 -38.66
C ALA A 107 -6.74 -5.98 -38.74
N TYR A 108 -5.90 -5.39 -37.91
CA TYR A 108 -5.61 -3.96 -37.96
C TYR A 108 -4.93 -3.55 -39.29
N ALA A 109 -4.03 -4.35 -39.80
CA ALA A 109 -3.34 -4.09 -41.08
C ALA A 109 -4.30 -4.11 -42.30
N THR A 110 -5.34 -4.95 -42.28
CA THR A 110 -6.37 -4.97 -43.34
C THR A 110 -7.21 -3.71 -43.41
N ARG A 111 -7.29 -2.96 -42.29
CA ARG A 111 -8.12 -1.76 -42.08
C ARG A 111 -9.61 -1.98 -42.16
N ARG A 112 -10.08 -3.20 -42.16
CA ARG A 112 -11.50 -3.56 -42.18
C ARG A 112 -12.11 -3.35 -40.80
N VAL A 113 -13.15 -2.50 -40.73
CA VAL A 113 -13.73 -2.12 -39.45
C VAL A 113 -14.30 -3.33 -38.73
N PHE A 114 -15.18 -4.08 -39.38
CA PHE A 114 -15.86 -5.20 -38.74
C PHE A 114 -14.90 -6.33 -38.41
N TYR A 115 -13.90 -6.62 -39.25
CA TYR A 115 -12.91 -7.64 -38.99
C TYR A 115 -12.03 -7.26 -37.81
N ALA A 116 -11.54 -6.03 -37.76
CA ALA A 116 -10.70 -5.55 -36.67
C ALA A 116 -11.47 -5.46 -35.34
N CYS A 117 -12.72 -4.99 -35.37
CA CYS A 117 -13.60 -4.99 -34.21
C CYS A 117 -13.90 -6.41 -33.72
N GLY A 118 -14.19 -7.33 -34.63
CA GLY A 118 -14.49 -8.71 -34.30
C GLY A 118 -13.32 -9.39 -33.56
N ILE A 119 -12.11 -9.33 -34.12
CA ILE A 119 -10.92 -9.90 -33.45
C ILE A 119 -10.59 -9.15 -32.15
N GLY A 120 -10.75 -7.82 -32.11
CA GLY A 120 -10.49 -7.04 -30.88
C GLY A 120 -11.47 -7.35 -29.74
N ILE A 121 -12.78 -7.48 -30.06
CA ILE A 121 -13.81 -7.84 -29.08
C ILE A 121 -13.64 -9.30 -28.65
N LEU A 122 -13.25 -10.19 -29.57
CA LEU A 122 -12.92 -11.58 -29.23
C LEU A 122 -11.77 -11.64 -28.21
N CYS A 123 -10.68 -10.92 -28.44
CA CYS A 123 -9.58 -10.81 -27.47
C CYS A 123 -10.05 -10.28 -26.11
N ALA A 124 -10.95 -9.32 -26.09
CA ALA A 124 -11.52 -8.80 -24.85
C ALA A 124 -12.44 -9.83 -24.16
N SER A 125 -13.23 -10.61 -24.92
CA SER A 125 -14.01 -11.73 -24.40
C SER A 125 -13.11 -12.79 -23.77
N ASP A 126 -12.01 -13.16 -24.43
CA ASP A 126 -11.02 -14.13 -23.91
C ASP A 126 -10.38 -13.65 -22.60
N LEU A 127 -10.08 -12.34 -22.50
CA LEU A 127 -9.62 -11.74 -21.23
C LEU A 127 -10.69 -11.84 -20.13
N MET A 128 -11.98 -11.71 -20.48
CA MET A 128 -13.08 -11.92 -19.51
C MET A 128 -13.18 -13.38 -19.09
N ILE A 129 -12.99 -14.35 -20.01
CA ILE A 129 -12.90 -15.77 -19.66
C ILE A 129 -11.72 -16.01 -18.69
N GLY A 130 -10.53 -15.46 -19.01
CA GLY A 130 -9.37 -15.49 -18.10
C GLY A 130 -9.68 -14.88 -16.73
N GLY A 131 -10.39 -13.74 -16.70
CA GLY A 131 -10.88 -13.12 -15.46
C GLY A 131 -11.83 -14.03 -14.69
N GLY A 132 -12.72 -14.75 -15.37
CA GLY A 132 -13.60 -15.75 -14.78
C GLY A 132 -12.83 -16.90 -14.12
N LEU A 133 -11.79 -17.41 -14.76
CA LEU A 133 -10.87 -18.40 -14.19
C LEU A 133 -10.15 -17.88 -12.93
N LEU A 134 -9.90 -16.59 -12.86
CA LEU A 134 -9.35 -15.90 -11.68
C LEU A 134 -10.43 -15.54 -10.65
N ARG A 135 -11.67 -15.98 -10.82
CA ARG A 135 -12.85 -15.69 -10.00
C ARG A 135 -13.16 -14.18 -9.88
N MET A 136 -12.85 -13.40 -10.91
CA MET A 136 -13.20 -11.98 -10.96
C MET A 136 -14.71 -11.81 -11.15
N PRO A 137 -15.41 -11.07 -10.25
CA PRO A 137 -16.85 -10.86 -10.35
C PRO A 137 -17.28 -10.26 -11.68
N GLY A 138 -18.38 -10.75 -12.25
CA GLY A 138 -18.96 -10.21 -13.48
C GLY A 138 -18.28 -10.63 -14.79
N CYS A 139 -17.03 -11.11 -14.76
CA CYS A 139 -16.31 -11.49 -15.97
C CYS A 139 -17.01 -12.60 -16.76
N HIS A 140 -17.58 -13.59 -16.08
CA HIS A 140 -18.35 -14.67 -16.70
C HIS A 140 -19.66 -14.21 -17.34
N ILE A 141 -20.26 -13.11 -16.82
CA ILE A 141 -21.49 -12.53 -17.38
C ILE A 141 -21.19 -11.76 -18.67
N LEU A 142 -20.04 -11.07 -18.73
CA LEU A 142 -19.65 -10.23 -19.86
C LEU A 142 -19.02 -11.03 -21.00
N ALA A 143 -18.36 -12.15 -20.71
CA ALA A 143 -17.66 -12.94 -21.72
C ALA A 143 -18.58 -13.39 -22.86
N GLY A 144 -19.74 -13.96 -22.54
CA GLY A 144 -20.69 -14.45 -23.52
C GLY A 144 -21.23 -13.37 -24.46
N PRO A 145 -21.83 -12.26 -23.96
CA PRO A 145 -22.28 -11.16 -24.81
C PRO A 145 -21.18 -10.53 -25.69
N MET A 146 -19.95 -10.40 -25.16
CA MET A 146 -18.81 -9.91 -25.94
C MET A 146 -18.43 -10.90 -27.04
N TYR A 147 -18.42 -12.20 -26.74
CA TYR A 147 -18.16 -13.22 -27.73
C TYR A 147 -19.18 -13.18 -28.88
N VAL A 148 -20.49 -13.13 -28.57
CA VAL A 148 -21.56 -13.02 -29.58
C VAL A 148 -21.38 -11.77 -30.42
N LEU A 149 -21.03 -10.63 -29.82
CA LEU A 149 -20.77 -9.38 -30.56
C LEU A 149 -19.53 -9.50 -31.48
N ALA A 150 -18.47 -10.20 -31.02
CA ALA A 150 -17.30 -10.47 -31.83
C ALA A 150 -17.65 -11.30 -33.07
N GLU A 151 -18.35 -12.39 -32.87
CA GLU A 151 -18.84 -13.27 -33.96
C GLU A 151 -19.74 -12.52 -34.93
N ALA A 152 -20.66 -11.68 -34.45
CA ALA A 152 -21.49 -10.84 -35.30
C ALA A 152 -20.66 -9.88 -36.17
N CYS A 153 -19.61 -9.26 -35.61
CA CYS A 153 -18.70 -8.41 -36.38
C CYS A 153 -17.93 -9.23 -37.44
N LEU A 154 -17.43 -10.41 -37.09
CA LEU A 154 -16.74 -11.29 -38.02
C LEU A 154 -17.68 -11.77 -39.13
N LEU A 155 -18.94 -12.09 -38.81
CA LEU A 155 -19.97 -12.48 -39.77
C LEU A 155 -20.28 -11.32 -40.72
N LEU A 156 -20.42 -10.08 -40.22
CA LEU A 156 -20.60 -8.90 -41.06
C LEU A 156 -19.42 -8.69 -42.00
N SER A 157 -18.19 -8.89 -41.52
CA SER A 157 -16.98 -8.84 -42.36
C SER A 157 -16.96 -9.94 -43.44
N TRP A 158 -17.56 -11.10 -43.15
CA TRP A 158 -17.69 -12.19 -44.10
C TRP A 158 -18.74 -11.92 -45.18
N ILE A 159 -19.91 -11.38 -44.80
CA ILE A 159 -21.07 -11.19 -45.68
C ILE A 159 -20.88 -9.95 -46.58
N LEU A 160 -20.37 -8.84 -46.01
CA LEU A 160 -20.28 -7.58 -46.71
C LEU A 160 -19.22 -7.62 -47.83
N PRO A 161 -19.60 -7.39 -49.10
CA PRO A 161 -18.67 -7.39 -50.23
C PRO A 161 -17.71 -6.19 -50.18
N ARG A 162 -18.16 -5.06 -49.65
CA ARG A 162 -17.33 -3.86 -49.37
C ARG A 162 -17.58 -3.42 -47.94
N GLU A 163 -16.62 -3.67 -47.11
CA GLU A 163 -16.60 -3.29 -45.72
C GLU A 163 -15.96 -1.91 -45.55
N TRP A 164 -16.44 -1.15 -44.59
CA TRP A 164 -15.82 0.12 -44.24
C TRP A 164 -14.36 -0.11 -43.80
N ARG A 165 -13.48 0.80 -44.30
CA ARG A 165 -12.08 0.77 -43.91
C ARG A 165 -11.77 1.97 -43.06
N PHE A 166 -11.13 1.72 -41.92
CA PHE A 166 -10.59 2.78 -41.10
C PHE A 166 -9.15 3.11 -41.54
N ALA A 167 -8.77 4.36 -41.40
CA ALA A 167 -7.40 4.78 -41.54
C ALA A 167 -7.09 5.76 -40.39
N PRO A 168 -5.91 5.71 -39.78
CA PRO A 168 -5.44 6.81 -38.96
C PRO A 168 -5.12 7.97 -39.91
N GLU A 169 -6.18 8.70 -40.29
CA GLU A 169 -6.10 9.87 -41.15
C GLU A 169 -5.86 11.10 -40.30
N ARG A 170 -5.22 12.11 -40.85
CA ARG A 170 -4.94 13.39 -40.21
C ARG A 170 -6.19 14.02 -39.57
N ARG A 171 -7.37 13.86 -40.16
CA ARG A 171 -8.65 14.36 -39.64
C ARG A 171 -9.09 13.68 -38.31
N ASN A 172 -8.65 12.43 -38.05
CA ASN A 172 -9.14 11.64 -36.92
C ASN A 172 -8.16 11.63 -35.74
N VAL A 173 -6.87 12.00 -36.00
CA VAL A 173 -5.80 11.89 -34.96
C VAL A 173 -6.14 12.70 -33.72
N TRP A 174 -6.56 13.96 -33.89
CA TRP A 174 -6.96 14.81 -32.77
C TRP A 174 -8.22 14.29 -32.07
N THR A 175 -9.22 13.87 -32.81
CA THR A 175 -10.48 13.36 -32.24
C THR A 175 -10.21 12.13 -31.37
N MET A 176 -9.41 11.18 -31.85
CA MET A 176 -9.07 9.97 -31.11
C MET A 176 -8.22 10.26 -29.88
N ALA A 177 -7.26 11.19 -29.98
CA ALA A 177 -6.44 11.63 -28.85
C ALA A 177 -7.31 12.32 -27.79
N ALA A 178 -8.18 13.24 -28.19
CA ALA A 178 -9.03 13.99 -27.29
C ALA A 178 -10.09 13.12 -26.60
N LEU A 179 -10.82 12.30 -27.36
CA LEU A 179 -11.86 11.44 -26.81
C LEU A 179 -11.28 10.32 -25.96
N GLY A 180 -10.24 9.63 -26.44
CA GLY A 180 -9.61 8.54 -25.71
C GLY A 180 -8.87 9.02 -24.45
N GLY A 181 -8.16 10.15 -24.55
CA GLY A 181 -7.49 10.75 -23.39
C GLY A 181 -8.46 11.27 -22.33
N SER A 182 -9.58 11.91 -22.78
CA SER A 182 -10.63 12.39 -21.87
C SER A 182 -11.38 11.23 -21.22
N ALA A 183 -11.67 10.16 -21.97
CA ALA A 183 -12.29 8.95 -21.42
C ALA A 183 -11.37 8.28 -20.38
N ALA A 184 -10.08 8.17 -20.68
CA ALA A 184 -9.10 7.64 -19.71
C ALA A 184 -9.06 8.48 -18.44
N PHE A 185 -9.01 9.80 -18.56
CA PHE A 185 -9.01 10.71 -17.42
C PHE A 185 -10.26 10.55 -16.55
N LEU A 186 -11.46 10.54 -17.20
CA LEU A 186 -12.72 10.35 -16.49
C LEU A 186 -12.77 8.99 -15.76
N LEU A 187 -12.31 7.92 -16.42
CA LEU A 187 -12.28 6.59 -15.81
C LEU A 187 -11.33 6.52 -14.62
N PHE A 188 -10.18 7.20 -14.65
CA PHE A 188 -9.29 7.30 -13.50
C PHE A 188 -9.89 8.11 -12.35
N LEU A 189 -10.64 9.18 -12.65
CA LEU A 189 -11.36 9.93 -11.62
C LEU A 189 -12.46 9.08 -10.98
N LEU A 190 -13.28 8.40 -11.80
CA LEU A 190 -14.29 7.47 -11.29
C LEU A 190 -13.68 6.32 -10.49
N ALA A 191 -12.53 5.77 -10.93
CA ALA A 191 -11.78 4.79 -10.14
C ALA A 191 -11.36 5.35 -8.79
N GLY A 192 -10.95 6.61 -8.74
CA GLY A 192 -10.61 7.29 -7.49
C GLY A 192 -11.81 7.45 -6.55
N VAL A 193 -12.99 7.80 -7.10
CA VAL A 193 -14.25 7.90 -6.33
C VAL A 193 -14.70 6.52 -5.82
N CYS A 194 -14.61 5.50 -6.68
CA CYS A 194 -14.99 4.13 -6.34
C CYS A 194 -13.90 3.38 -5.52
N TYR A 195 -12.86 4.05 -5.06
CA TYR A 195 -11.81 3.43 -4.26
C TYR A 195 -12.33 3.14 -2.85
N PRO A 196 -12.33 1.89 -2.38
CA PRO A 196 -12.91 1.51 -1.10
C PRO A 196 -12.35 2.28 0.10
N GLY A 197 -13.22 2.56 1.07
CA GLY A 197 -12.85 3.07 2.39
C GLY A 197 -12.36 4.52 2.42
N GLY A 198 -13.12 5.48 1.88
CA GLY A 198 -12.88 6.92 2.01
C GLY A 198 -12.11 7.56 0.85
N GLY A 199 -12.06 6.88 -0.30
CA GLY A 199 -11.57 7.46 -1.55
C GLY A 199 -10.05 7.33 -1.78
N TYR A 200 -9.67 7.60 -3.01
CA TYR A 200 -8.28 7.59 -3.46
C TYR A 200 -7.63 8.96 -3.22
N ASN A 201 -6.55 8.97 -2.46
CA ASN A 201 -5.79 10.20 -2.29
C ASN A 201 -4.68 10.31 -3.36
N PRO A 202 -4.80 11.24 -4.32
CA PRO A 202 -3.85 11.37 -5.42
C PRO A 202 -2.47 11.85 -5.00
N PHE A 203 -2.32 12.45 -3.82
CA PHE A 203 -1.02 12.93 -3.32
C PHE A 203 -0.25 11.86 -2.56
N LEU A 204 -0.93 10.82 -2.09
CA LEU A 204 -0.34 9.80 -1.21
C LEU A 204 -0.21 8.44 -1.86
N LYS A 205 -0.99 8.14 -2.89
CA LYS A 205 -1.00 6.84 -3.56
C LYS A 205 -0.57 6.96 -5.01
N MET A 206 0.22 6.01 -5.48
CA MET A 206 0.54 5.87 -6.90
C MET A 206 -0.75 5.62 -7.69
N LEU A 207 -0.79 6.03 -8.96
CA LEU A 207 -1.96 5.78 -9.81
C LEU A 207 -2.26 4.28 -9.96
N SER A 208 -1.21 3.44 -9.94
CA SER A 208 -1.32 1.98 -9.98
C SER A 208 -2.08 1.36 -8.81
N ALA A 209 -2.19 2.05 -7.68
CA ALA A 209 -3.00 1.59 -6.55
C ALA A 209 -4.49 1.44 -6.89
N LEU A 210 -5.00 2.21 -7.87
CA LEU A 210 -6.36 2.06 -8.39
C LEU A 210 -6.58 0.72 -9.09
N GLY A 211 -5.52 0.11 -9.62
CA GLY A 211 -5.54 -1.16 -10.34
C GLY A 211 -5.38 -2.40 -9.47
N ARG A 212 -5.26 -2.28 -8.16
CA ARG A 212 -5.09 -3.43 -7.26
C ARG A 212 -6.29 -4.36 -7.29
N THR A 213 -6.02 -5.67 -7.26
CA THR A 213 -7.07 -6.70 -7.24
C THR A 213 -7.75 -6.86 -5.88
N VAL A 214 -7.11 -6.37 -4.84
CA VAL A 214 -7.67 -6.30 -3.47
C VAL A 214 -7.34 -4.94 -2.90
N VAL A 215 -8.36 -4.22 -2.45
CA VAL A 215 -8.23 -2.94 -1.78
C VAL A 215 -9.09 -2.95 -0.53
N ARG A 216 -8.50 -2.71 0.64
CA ARG A 216 -9.19 -2.71 1.93
C ARG A 216 -10.09 -3.94 2.14
N GLY A 217 -9.58 -5.09 1.76
CA GLY A 217 -10.32 -6.33 1.87
C GLY A 217 -11.36 -6.58 0.79
N VAL A 218 -11.74 -5.59 -0.01
CA VAL A 218 -12.65 -5.77 -1.14
C VAL A 218 -11.88 -6.39 -2.31
N ALA A 219 -12.23 -7.63 -2.63
CA ALA A 219 -11.66 -8.29 -3.80
C ALA A 219 -12.28 -7.74 -5.08
N TYR A 220 -11.42 -7.39 -6.04
CA TYR A 220 -11.81 -6.85 -7.34
C TYR A 220 -12.79 -5.66 -7.24
N PRO A 221 -12.43 -4.56 -6.53
CA PRO A 221 -13.30 -3.40 -6.39
C PRO A 221 -13.53 -2.70 -7.74
N TRP A 222 -14.58 -1.89 -7.85
CA TRP A 222 -14.88 -1.15 -9.07
C TRP A 222 -13.72 -0.29 -9.57
N CYS A 223 -12.89 0.26 -8.69
CA CYS A 223 -11.71 1.02 -9.08
C CYS A 223 -10.72 0.19 -9.92
N HIS A 224 -10.59 -1.12 -9.68
CA HIS A 224 -9.77 -2.02 -10.47
C HIS A 224 -10.22 -2.07 -11.94
N TYR A 225 -11.51 -2.29 -12.18
CA TYR A 225 -12.05 -2.36 -13.53
C TYR A 225 -11.98 -1.02 -14.27
N LEU A 226 -12.32 0.06 -13.57
CA LEU A 226 -12.24 1.40 -14.11
C LEU A 226 -10.83 1.82 -14.45
N PHE A 227 -9.84 1.40 -13.64
CA PHE A 227 -8.42 1.63 -13.92
C PHE A 227 -7.96 0.88 -15.17
N ILE A 228 -8.31 -0.40 -15.32
CA ILE A 228 -7.98 -1.20 -16.50
C ILE A 228 -8.60 -0.57 -17.74
N ALA A 229 -9.88 -0.20 -17.68
CA ALA A 229 -10.57 0.46 -18.77
C ALA A 229 -9.93 1.81 -19.12
N GLY A 230 -9.56 2.61 -18.11
CA GLY A 230 -8.84 3.86 -18.29
C GLY A 230 -7.50 3.70 -18.99
N LEU A 231 -6.69 2.73 -18.57
CA LEU A 231 -5.42 2.41 -19.24
C LEU A 231 -5.65 1.87 -20.66
N GLY A 232 -6.69 1.09 -20.89
CA GLY A 232 -7.08 0.62 -22.23
C GLY A 232 -7.41 1.80 -23.16
N CYS A 233 -8.22 2.74 -22.70
CA CYS A 233 -8.54 3.97 -23.44
C CYS A 233 -7.28 4.81 -23.74
N ALA A 234 -6.40 4.96 -22.76
CA ALA A 234 -5.12 5.65 -22.93
C ALA A 234 -4.23 4.95 -23.96
N ALA A 235 -4.08 3.63 -23.84
CA ALA A 235 -3.27 2.84 -24.75
C ALA A 235 -3.80 2.91 -26.20
N LEU A 236 -5.09 2.79 -26.40
CA LEU A 236 -5.73 2.92 -27.73
C LEU A 236 -5.57 4.33 -28.31
N SER A 237 -5.75 5.36 -27.48
CA SER A 237 -5.55 6.76 -27.88
C SER A 237 -4.11 7.00 -28.34
N VAL A 238 -3.13 6.60 -27.52
CA VAL A 238 -1.71 6.74 -27.80
C VAL A 238 -1.32 5.91 -29.03
N ALA A 239 -1.78 4.66 -29.11
CA ALA A 239 -1.51 3.78 -30.24
C ALA A 239 -2.00 4.38 -31.57
N HIS A 240 -3.16 5.03 -31.57
CA HIS A 240 -3.71 5.67 -32.77
C HIS A 240 -2.83 6.86 -33.23
N VAL A 241 -2.44 7.73 -32.30
CA VAL A 241 -1.55 8.87 -32.62
C VAL A 241 -0.20 8.35 -33.14
N TRP A 242 0.40 7.38 -32.46
CA TRP A 242 1.68 6.81 -32.88
C TRP A 242 1.60 6.07 -34.21
N ALA A 243 0.54 5.29 -34.46
CA ALA A 243 0.33 4.62 -35.73
C ALA A 243 0.27 5.60 -36.90
N TYR A 244 -0.37 6.76 -36.66
CA TYR A 244 -0.37 7.84 -37.66
C TYR A 244 1.05 8.37 -37.91
N LEU A 245 1.84 8.61 -36.87
CA LEU A 245 3.22 9.11 -37.01
C LEU A 245 4.14 8.08 -37.68
N VAL A 246 4.03 6.81 -37.29
CA VAL A 246 4.82 5.71 -37.87
C VAL A 246 4.62 5.57 -39.38
N ARG A 247 3.39 5.81 -39.86
CA ARG A 247 3.08 5.80 -41.30
C ARG A 247 3.73 6.92 -42.10
N ARG A 248 4.03 8.03 -41.43
CA ARG A 248 4.70 9.22 -42.00
C ARG A 248 6.18 9.28 -41.66
N ARG A 249 6.72 8.18 -41.11
CA ARG A 249 8.11 8.13 -40.72
C ARG A 249 9.02 8.27 -41.94
N GLU A 250 10.14 8.91 -41.67
CA GLU A 250 11.28 8.89 -42.60
C GLU A 250 12.05 7.58 -42.43
N ASP A 251 12.78 7.17 -43.44
CA ASP A 251 13.70 6.04 -43.35
C ASP A 251 14.88 6.37 -42.45
N GLY A 252 15.50 5.32 -41.89
CA GLY A 252 16.64 5.43 -41.02
C GLY A 252 16.34 5.21 -39.53
N TRP A 253 17.34 5.50 -38.67
CA TRP A 253 17.27 5.20 -37.25
C TRP A 253 16.10 5.89 -36.49
N ARG A 254 15.75 7.14 -36.89
CA ARG A 254 14.63 7.89 -36.31
C ARG A 254 13.29 7.21 -36.56
N GLY A 255 13.07 6.74 -37.79
CA GLY A 255 11.83 6.02 -38.08
C GLY A 255 11.78 4.67 -37.36
N GLN A 256 12.92 4.03 -37.15
CA GLN A 256 12.96 2.82 -36.35
C GLN A 256 12.71 3.11 -34.85
N ALA A 257 13.39 4.13 -34.29
CA ALA A 257 13.17 4.55 -32.90
C ALA A 257 11.70 4.91 -32.64
N LEU A 258 11.04 5.59 -33.59
CA LEU A 258 9.62 5.88 -33.53
C LEU A 258 8.77 4.59 -33.49
N ALA A 259 9.07 3.64 -34.36
CA ALA A 259 8.27 2.41 -34.46
C ALA A 259 8.45 1.49 -33.26
N TYR A 260 9.69 1.26 -32.82
CA TYR A 260 9.97 0.44 -31.62
C TYR A 260 9.51 1.15 -30.34
N GLY A 261 9.74 2.46 -30.23
CA GLY A 261 9.28 3.26 -29.12
C GLY A 261 7.74 3.22 -28.98
N THR A 262 7.04 3.28 -30.09
CA THR A 262 5.56 3.10 -30.13
C THR A 262 5.15 1.74 -29.62
N ALA A 263 5.75 0.67 -30.13
CA ALA A 263 5.43 -0.69 -29.72
C ALA A 263 5.69 -0.90 -28.22
N ALA A 264 6.85 -0.46 -27.72
CA ALA A 264 7.21 -0.56 -26.31
C ALA A 264 6.27 0.26 -25.41
N ASN A 265 5.92 1.49 -25.81
CA ASN A 265 5.01 2.34 -25.03
C ASN A 265 3.61 1.70 -24.87
N VAL A 266 3.04 1.22 -25.96
CA VAL A 266 1.72 0.56 -25.94
C VAL A 266 1.78 -0.75 -25.16
N ALA A 267 2.80 -1.59 -25.38
CA ALA A 267 3.00 -2.83 -24.65
C ALA A 267 3.13 -2.60 -23.13
N GLY A 268 3.87 -1.55 -22.75
CA GLY A 268 4.02 -1.15 -21.37
C GLY A 268 2.68 -0.77 -20.71
N LEU A 269 1.88 0.08 -21.36
CA LEU A 269 0.55 0.47 -20.87
C LEU A 269 -0.38 -0.73 -20.72
N CYS A 270 -0.39 -1.65 -21.68
CA CYS A 270 -1.18 -2.87 -21.61
C CYS A 270 -0.68 -3.80 -20.48
N THR A 271 0.62 -3.91 -20.26
CA THR A 271 1.19 -4.72 -19.17
C THR A 271 0.78 -4.17 -17.81
N ILE A 272 0.85 -2.84 -17.61
CA ILE A 272 0.39 -2.18 -16.37
C ILE A 272 -1.10 -2.47 -16.11
N ALA A 273 -1.93 -2.43 -17.17
CA ALA A 273 -3.36 -2.72 -17.06
C ALA A 273 -3.64 -4.16 -16.65
N LEU A 274 -2.94 -5.13 -17.25
CA LEU A 274 -3.21 -6.56 -17.09
C LEU A 274 -2.53 -7.19 -15.87
N VAL A 275 -1.43 -6.60 -15.40
CA VAL A 275 -0.66 -7.11 -14.25
C VAL A 275 -0.57 -6.05 -13.16
N PRO A 276 -1.56 -6.03 -12.23
CA PRO A 276 -1.55 -5.13 -11.08
C PRO A 276 -0.32 -5.25 -10.20
N GLU A 277 0.08 -4.17 -9.55
CA GLU A 277 1.29 -4.12 -8.72
C GLU A 277 1.26 -5.11 -7.54
N ASN A 278 0.08 -5.35 -6.95
CA ASN A 278 -0.10 -6.29 -5.85
C ASN A 278 -0.15 -7.77 -6.28
N VAL A 279 -0.20 -8.04 -7.57
CA VAL A 279 -0.12 -9.41 -8.11
C VAL A 279 1.32 -9.77 -8.44
N ASN A 280 2.02 -8.90 -9.17
CA ASN A 280 3.44 -9.08 -9.45
C ASN A 280 4.12 -7.74 -9.72
N MET A 281 4.84 -7.24 -8.72
CA MET A 281 5.53 -5.95 -8.76
C MET A 281 6.62 -5.89 -9.84
N LEU A 282 7.33 -7.00 -10.09
CA LEU A 282 8.41 -7.02 -11.08
C LEU A 282 7.88 -6.76 -12.49
N PHE A 283 6.85 -7.51 -12.91
CA PHE A 283 6.27 -7.34 -14.24
C PHE A 283 5.47 -6.04 -14.36
N HIS A 284 4.82 -5.59 -13.28
CA HIS A 284 4.17 -4.26 -13.26
C HIS A 284 5.20 -3.15 -13.52
N ASN A 285 6.31 -3.16 -12.79
CA ASN A 285 7.38 -2.18 -12.97
C ASN A 285 8.06 -2.30 -14.35
N ALA A 286 8.25 -3.52 -14.88
CA ALA A 286 8.72 -3.71 -16.24
C ALA A 286 7.79 -3.04 -17.26
N GLY A 287 6.47 -3.15 -17.08
CA GLY A 287 5.47 -2.42 -17.87
C GLY A 287 5.64 -0.91 -17.78
N CYS A 288 5.85 -0.36 -16.58
CA CYS A 288 6.12 1.06 -16.37
C CYS A 288 7.38 1.52 -17.10
N HIS A 289 8.46 0.76 -17.01
CA HIS A 289 9.72 1.08 -17.71
C HIS A 289 9.57 1.00 -19.24
N MET A 290 8.87 -0.03 -19.73
CA MET A 290 8.58 -0.14 -21.17
C MET A 290 7.75 1.04 -21.69
N ALA A 291 6.73 1.45 -20.94
CA ALA A 291 5.93 2.62 -21.30
C ALA A 291 6.78 3.90 -21.32
N ALA A 292 7.61 4.11 -20.31
CA ALA A 292 8.46 5.29 -20.20
C ALA A 292 9.56 5.32 -21.28
N LEU A 293 10.31 4.22 -21.47
CA LEU A 293 11.38 4.12 -22.47
C LEU A 293 10.82 4.19 -23.90
N GLY A 294 9.64 3.57 -24.12
CA GLY A 294 8.94 3.67 -25.39
C GLY A 294 8.51 5.11 -25.70
N GLY A 295 7.98 5.83 -24.73
CA GLY A 295 7.65 7.25 -24.85
C GLY A 295 8.89 8.10 -25.12
N ALA A 296 10.01 7.84 -24.43
CA ALA A 296 11.30 8.49 -24.70
C ALA A 296 11.80 8.23 -26.12
N GLY A 297 11.71 6.99 -26.63
CA GLY A 297 12.07 6.65 -28.01
C GLY A 297 11.27 7.46 -29.03
N VAL A 298 9.97 7.61 -28.83
CA VAL A 298 9.12 8.47 -29.66
C VAL A 298 9.56 9.94 -29.56
N LEU A 299 9.83 10.42 -28.34
CA LEU A 299 10.28 11.79 -28.10
C LEU A 299 11.58 12.09 -28.87
N PHE A 300 12.61 11.27 -28.69
CA PHE A 300 13.91 11.45 -29.35
C PHE A 300 13.82 11.35 -30.87
N SER A 301 12.93 10.51 -31.41
CA SER A 301 12.70 10.41 -32.85
C SER A 301 12.21 11.71 -33.49
N ARG A 302 11.58 12.59 -32.68
CA ARG A 302 10.96 13.84 -33.12
C ARG A 302 11.84 15.06 -32.91
N VAL A 303 12.95 14.97 -32.17
CA VAL A 303 13.85 16.11 -31.94
C VAL A 303 14.53 16.51 -33.24
N ARG A 304 14.25 17.73 -33.72
CA ARG A 304 14.88 18.35 -34.88
C ARG A 304 15.18 19.82 -34.60
N LYS A 305 16.22 20.37 -35.24
CA LYS A 305 16.59 21.78 -35.07
C LYS A 305 15.51 22.76 -35.51
N ASP A 306 14.70 22.37 -36.49
CA ASP A 306 13.60 23.17 -37.06
C ASP A 306 12.29 23.09 -36.25
N ARG A 307 12.23 22.23 -35.25
CA ARG A 307 11.02 21.98 -34.42
C ARG A 307 11.20 22.42 -32.98
N ARG A 308 11.25 23.74 -32.74
CA ARG A 308 11.44 24.33 -31.39
C ARG A 308 10.50 23.72 -30.33
N ARG A 309 9.22 23.46 -30.64
CA ARG A 309 8.27 22.86 -29.69
C ARG A 309 8.63 21.43 -29.28
N ASP A 310 9.15 20.63 -30.20
CA ASP A 310 9.57 19.26 -29.87
C ASP A 310 10.80 19.28 -28.94
N ILE A 311 11.67 20.28 -29.08
CA ILE A 311 12.81 20.53 -28.19
C ILE A 311 12.29 20.94 -26.80
N VAL A 312 11.35 21.89 -26.73
CA VAL A 312 10.74 22.33 -25.45
C VAL A 312 10.11 21.15 -24.71
N TRP A 313 9.30 20.33 -25.41
CA TRP A 313 8.70 19.13 -24.80
C TRP A 313 9.74 18.14 -24.33
N THR A 314 10.85 18.00 -25.07
CA THR A 314 11.97 17.14 -24.66
C THR A 314 12.57 17.63 -23.35
N CYS A 315 12.84 18.93 -23.25
CA CYS A 315 13.35 19.52 -22.01
C CYS A 315 12.37 19.36 -20.85
N VAL A 316 11.07 19.63 -21.08
CA VAL A 316 10.03 19.49 -20.03
C VAL A 316 9.94 18.05 -19.55
N LEU A 317 9.79 17.08 -20.46
CA LEU A 317 9.62 15.68 -20.08
C LEU A 317 10.89 15.12 -19.42
N LEU A 318 12.07 15.43 -19.93
CA LEU A 318 13.33 15.01 -19.32
C LEU A 318 13.51 15.61 -17.93
N SER A 319 13.13 16.89 -17.73
CA SER A 319 13.17 17.51 -16.40
C SER A 319 12.23 16.79 -15.44
N VAL A 320 10.98 16.52 -15.83
CA VAL A 320 10.01 15.83 -14.97
C VAL A 320 10.44 14.39 -14.69
N ILE A 321 10.98 13.66 -15.67
CA ILE A 321 11.55 12.31 -15.49
C ILE A 321 12.73 12.37 -14.50
N SER A 322 13.62 13.36 -14.65
CA SER A 322 14.77 13.52 -13.78
C SER A 322 14.34 13.84 -12.34
N PHE A 323 13.36 14.72 -12.15
CA PHE A 323 12.78 15.00 -10.83
C PHE A 323 12.14 13.75 -10.23
N PHE A 324 11.34 13.01 -11.00
CA PHE A 324 10.73 11.76 -10.54
C PHE A 324 11.80 10.73 -10.17
N GLY A 325 12.82 10.54 -11.00
CA GLY A 325 13.94 9.65 -10.72
C GLY A 325 14.74 10.08 -9.48
N ALA A 326 15.03 11.39 -9.34
CA ALA A 326 15.71 11.93 -8.17
C ALA A 326 14.90 11.68 -6.89
N PHE A 327 13.60 11.92 -6.90
CA PHE A 327 12.75 11.63 -5.74
C PHE A 327 12.67 10.14 -5.41
N LEU A 328 12.63 9.26 -6.41
CA LEU A 328 12.72 7.82 -6.19
C LEU A 328 14.05 7.40 -5.57
N LEU A 329 15.16 7.94 -6.06
CA LEU A 329 16.50 7.67 -5.53
C LEU A 329 16.66 8.22 -4.10
N LEU A 330 16.22 9.44 -3.85
CA LEU A 330 16.25 10.06 -2.52
C LEU A 330 15.36 9.30 -1.54
N HIS A 331 14.24 8.75 -2.01
CA HIS A 331 13.41 7.87 -1.20
C HIS A 331 14.11 6.54 -0.94
N GLY A 332 14.66 5.88 -1.95
CA GLY A 332 15.43 4.65 -1.80
C GLY A 332 16.65 4.80 -0.90
N ALA A 333 17.25 6.00 -0.85
CA ALA A 333 18.32 6.35 0.06
C ALA A 333 17.84 6.78 1.46
N ASN A 334 16.54 6.72 1.75
CA ASN A 334 15.90 7.21 2.99
C ASN A 334 16.21 8.70 3.32
N VAL A 335 16.46 9.51 2.31
CA VAL A 335 16.70 10.95 2.46
C VAL A 335 15.38 11.74 2.46
N LEU A 336 14.39 11.24 1.72
CA LEU A 336 13.04 11.83 1.69
C LEU A 336 12.00 10.82 2.13
N PRO A 337 10.99 11.21 2.92
CA PRO A 337 9.87 10.35 3.22
C PRO A 337 9.12 10.02 1.92
N PHE A 338 8.70 8.75 1.80
CA PHE A 338 7.85 8.34 0.68
C PHE A 338 6.60 9.23 0.61
N ALA A 339 6.10 9.46 -0.47
CA ALA A 339 4.79 9.70 -0.90
C ALA A 339 4.46 11.05 -1.47
N PRO A 340 4.32 12.20 -0.86
CA PRO A 340 3.65 13.25 -1.61
C PRO A 340 4.49 13.71 -2.82
N TRP A 341 5.81 13.69 -2.71
CA TRP A 341 6.70 14.13 -3.80
C TRP A 341 6.82 13.10 -4.92
N VAL A 342 7.00 11.82 -4.58
CA VAL A 342 7.09 10.75 -5.57
C VAL A 342 5.75 10.56 -6.30
N THR A 343 4.65 10.53 -5.56
CA THR A 343 3.32 10.35 -6.13
C THR A 343 2.85 11.57 -6.91
N ALA A 344 3.15 12.78 -6.46
CA ALA A 344 2.84 14.01 -7.19
C ALA A 344 3.64 14.09 -8.50
N THR A 345 4.96 13.83 -8.46
CA THR A 345 5.79 13.86 -9.67
C THR A 345 5.42 12.76 -10.66
N GLN A 346 4.97 11.57 -10.20
CA GLN A 346 4.40 10.57 -11.08
C GLN A 346 3.20 11.12 -11.87
N LYS A 347 2.28 11.79 -11.21
CA LYS A 347 1.09 12.35 -11.87
C LYS A 347 1.40 13.52 -12.78
N ILE A 348 2.36 14.37 -12.38
CA ILE A 348 2.87 15.44 -13.23
C ILE A 348 3.51 14.85 -14.50
N LEU A 349 4.28 13.74 -14.38
CA LEU A 349 4.86 13.04 -15.51
C LEU A 349 3.79 12.50 -16.45
N ILE A 350 2.77 11.81 -15.91
CA ILE A 350 1.66 11.26 -16.70
C ILE A 350 0.88 12.38 -17.38
N ALA A 351 0.56 13.46 -16.66
CA ALA A 351 -0.14 14.62 -17.21
C ALA A 351 0.68 15.31 -18.30
N SER A 352 1.97 15.53 -18.08
CA SER A 352 2.89 16.13 -19.06
C SER A 352 2.98 15.28 -20.33
N PHE A 353 3.03 13.94 -20.17
CA PHE A 353 3.01 13.01 -21.28
C PHE A 353 1.68 13.09 -22.07
N ALA A 354 0.54 13.11 -21.38
CA ALA A 354 -0.77 13.23 -22.01
C ALA A 354 -0.92 14.56 -22.77
N VAL A 355 -0.48 15.67 -22.19
CA VAL A 355 -0.49 16.99 -22.85
C VAL A 355 0.43 17.00 -24.07
N TRP A 356 1.62 16.38 -23.99
CA TRP A 356 2.51 16.26 -25.12
C TRP A 356 1.91 15.45 -26.28
N VAL A 357 1.29 14.30 -25.99
CA VAL A 357 0.55 13.52 -27.00
C VAL A 357 -0.57 14.35 -27.61
N GLY A 358 -1.32 15.08 -26.79
CA GLY A 358 -2.37 16.00 -27.21
C GLY A 358 -1.84 17.12 -28.13
N ASP A 359 -0.70 17.74 -27.77
CA ASP A 359 -0.06 18.78 -28.61
C ASP A 359 0.36 18.23 -29.97
N ILE A 360 0.93 17.02 -30.01
CA ILE A 360 1.25 16.36 -31.28
C ILE A 360 -0.01 16.16 -32.13
N ALA A 361 -1.05 15.58 -31.54
CA ALA A 361 -2.30 15.32 -32.23
C ALA A 361 -2.98 16.62 -32.71
N TRP A 362 -2.88 17.69 -31.91
CA TRP A 362 -3.38 19.02 -32.26
C TRP A 362 -2.64 19.61 -33.46
N ARG A 363 -1.32 19.53 -33.50
CA ARG A 363 -0.49 20.01 -34.64
C ARG A 363 -0.76 19.25 -35.93
N GLU A 364 -1.07 17.97 -35.79
CA GLU A 364 -1.32 17.10 -36.94
C GLU A 364 -2.78 17.12 -37.42
N ARG A 365 -3.69 17.85 -36.77
CA ARG A 365 -5.09 17.91 -37.19
C ARG A 365 -5.24 18.61 -38.55
N SER A 366 -6.22 18.16 -39.32
CA SER A 366 -6.56 18.76 -40.62
C SER A 366 -7.79 19.66 -40.62
N ALA A 367 -8.63 19.54 -39.58
CA ALA A 367 -9.87 20.29 -39.46
C ALA A 367 -10.15 20.69 -38.01
N PRO A 368 -10.83 21.80 -37.75
CA PRO A 368 -11.28 22.17 -36.42
C PRO A 368 -12.30 21.16 -35.88
N LEU A 369 -12.38 21.03 -34.56
CA LEU A 369 -13.39 20.20 -33.89
C LEU A 369 -14.79 20.70 -34.25
N ARG A 370 -15.69 19.77 -34.55
CA ARG A 370 -17.12 20.05 -34.70
C ARG A 370 -17.72 20.55 -33.38
N ARG A 371 -18.79 21.32 -33.42
CA ARG A 371 -19.46 21.88 -32.23
C ARG A 371 -19.77 20.81 -31.17
N TRP A 372 -20.32 19.67 -31.59
CA TRP A 372 -20.63 18.57 -30.69
C TRP A 372 -19.40 17.93 -30.04
N GLN A 373 -18.27 17.83 -30.77
CA GLN A 373 -17.01 17.29 -30.21
C GLN A 373 -16.45 18.23 -29.13
N LYS A 374 -16.55 19.54 -29.32
CA LYS A 374 -16.21 20.55 -28.32
C LYS A 374 -17.11 20.43 -27.10
N ALA A 375 -18.42 20.28 -27.31
CA ALA A 375 -19.40 20.13 -26.22
C ALA A 375 -19.12 18.86 -25.37
N VAL A 376 -18.84 17.73 -26.01
CA VAL A 376 -18.50 16.48 -25.33
C VAL A 376 -17.20 16.65 -24.54
N LEU A 377 -16.15 17.26 -25.11
CA LEU A 377 -14.89 17.49 -24.42
C LEU A 377 -15.09 18.39 -23.20
N VAL A 378 -15.84 19.49 -23.34
CA VAL A 378 -16.16 20.40 -22.24
C VAL A 378 -16.98 19.68 -21.16
N ALA A 379 -17.98 18.88 -21.56
CA ALA A 379 -18.78 18.11 -20.60
C ALA A 379 -17.94 17.10 -19.81
N ILE A 380 -17.04 16.36 -20.47
CA ILE A 380 -16.11 15.42 -19.80
C ILE A 380 -15.19 16.15 -18.83
N LEU A 381 -14.60 17.27 -19.24
CA LEU A 381 -13.73 18.07 -18.39
C LEU A 381 -14.49 18.68 -17.20
N ALA A 382 -15.70 19.22 -17.44
CA ALA A 382 -16.55 19.79 -16.38
C ALA A 382 -16.98 18.71 -15.37
N THR A 383 -17.39 17.54 -15.87
CA THR A 383 -17.75 16.40 -14.99
C THR A 383 -16.55 15.94 -14.18
N GLY A 384 -15.35 15.88 -14.81
CA GLY A 384 -14.10 15.55 -14.11
C GLY A 384 -13.74 16.57 -13.04
N MET A 385 -13.86 17.86 -13.33
CA MET A 385 -13.62 18.93 -12.34
C MET A 385 -14.67 18.91 -11.22
N ALA A 386 -15.94 18.67 -11.51
CA ALA A 386 -16.98 18.52 -10.51
C ALA A 386 -16.73 17.30 -9.60
N ALA A 387 -16.27 16.17 -10.16
CA ALA A 387 -15.90 14.99 -9.38
C ALA A 387 -14.69 15.23 -8.48
N VAL A 388 -13.68 15.99 -8.94
CA VAL A 388 -12.56 16.42 -8.11
C VAL A 388 -13.04 17.36 -7.01
N ALA A 389 -13.86 18.35 -7.31
CA ALA A 389 -14.42 19.27 -6.34
C ALA A 389 -15.27 18.53 -5.29
N ALA A 390 -16.15 17.62 -5.72
CA ALA A 390 -16.94 16.79 -4.81
C ALA A 390 -16.06 15.87 -3.93
N GLY A 391 -14.99 15.30 -4.49
CA GLY A 391 -14.03 14.48 -3.75
C GLY A 391 -13.15 15.26 -2.78
N THR A 392 -12.95 16.56 -3.00
CA THR A 392 -12.18 17.45 -2.11
C THR A 392 -13.05 18.13 -1.04
N THR A 393 -14.35 18.29 -1.30
CA THR A 393 -15.30 18.93 -0.37
C THR A 393 -16.10 17.92 0.46
N GLY A 394 -15.96 16.65 0.19
CA GLY A 394 -16.73 15.61 0.83
C GLY A 394 -16.15 15.16 2.16
N VAL A 395 -16.55 15.70 3.22
CA VAL A 395 -17.46 15.18 4.27
C VAL A 395 -18.00 16.39 5.02
N PRO A 396 -19.30 16.58 5.13
CA PRO A 396 -19.81 17.59 6.04
C PRO A 396 -19.35 17.25 7.44
N PRO A 397 -18.95 18.24 8.26
CA PRO A 397 -18.70 17.99 9.64
C PRO A 397 -20.03 17.58 10.26
N PHE A 398 -20.24 16.29 10.47
CA PHE A 398 -21.23 15.87 11.46
C PHE A 398 -20.69 16.43 12.77
N ALA A 399 -21.33 17.47 13.24
CA ALA A 399 -21.21 17.88 14.61
C ALA A 399 -21.75 16.74 15.45
N SER A 400 -20.87 15.87 15.93
CA SER A 400 -21.18 15.03 17.06
C SER A 400 -21.38 15.99 18.21
N GLU A 401 -22.60 16.04 18.77
CA GLU A 401 -22.82 16.67 20.04
C GLU A 401 -21.78 16.09 21.01
N ALA A 402 -20.91 16.97 21.46
CA ALA A 402 -19.90 16.62 22.43
C ALA A 402 -20.60 16.17 23.71
N LYS A 403 -20.68 14.86 23.93
CA LYS A 403 -20.93 14.35 25.28
C LYS A 403 -19.77 14.90 26.11
N GLU A 404 -20.11 15.75 27.07
CA GLU A 404 -19.19 16.25 28.06
C GLU A 404 -18.49 15.05 28.72
N ALA A 405 -17.16 15.03 28.63
CA ALA A 405 -16.38 14.02 29.32
C ALA A 405 -16.66 14.14 30.83
N SER A 406 -17.11 13.07 31.45
CA SER A 406 -17.29 12.98 32.89
C SER A 406 -16.02 13.44 33.60
N ALA A 407 -16.12 14.45 34.43
CA ALA A 407 -15.00 15.14 35.06
C ALA A 407 -14.22 14.29 36.07
N ASP A 408 -14.83 13.23 36.63
CA ASP A 408 -14.16 12.44 37.68
C ASP A 408 -14.52 10.95 37.55
N ARG A 409 -13.64 10.19 36.91
CA ARG A 409 -13.60 8.76 37.13
C ARG A 409 -12.87 8.43 38.43
N PRO A 410 -13.33 7.41 39.17
CA PRO A 410 -12.66 7.01 40.39
C PRO A 410 -11.21 6.62 40.12
N VAL A 411 -10.32 6.98 41.02
CA VAL A 411 -8.90 6.59 41.04
C VAL A 411 -8.77 5.08 40.92
N SER A 412 -7.69 4.59 40.31
CA SER A 412 -7.38 3.17 40.11
C SER A 412 -7.71 2.30 41.28
N SER A 413 -8.25 1.11 41.01
CA SER A 413 -8.64 0.11 42.01
C SER A 413 -7.44 -0.65 42.59
N PHE A 414 -6.53 0.05 43.24
CA PHE A 414 -5.28 -0.53 43.76
C PHE A 414 -5.55 -1.66 44.78
N GLY A 415 -4.77 -2.75 44.67
CA GLY A 415 -4.81 -3.86 45.64
C GLY A 415 -6.03 -4.77 45.55
N ARG A 416 -6.90 -4.57 44.56
CA ARG A 416 -7.98 -5.53 44.27
C ARG A 416 -7.39 -6.74 43.55
N PRO A 417 -7.79 -7.98 43.87
CA PRO A 417 -7.34 -9.16 43.17
C PRO A 417 -7.58 -9.05 41.64
N LEU A 418 -6.68 -9.59 40.85
CA LEU A 418 -6.86 -9.69 39.42
C LEU A 418 -8.03 -10.66 39.12
N ALA A 419 -8.83 -10.33 38.11
CA ALA A 419 -9.86 -11.21 37.58
C ALA A 419 -9.23 -12.44 36.90
N GLU A 420 -10.00 -13.49 36.64
CA GLU A 420 -9.50 -14.73 36.05
C GLU A 420 -8.78 -14.52 34.72
N ASP A 421 -9.33 -13.68 33.82
CA ASP A 421 -8.71 -13.35 32.54
C ASP A 421 -7.40 -12.57 32.70
N GLU A 422 -7.32 -11.67 33.69
CA GLU A 422 -6.11 -10.93 34.02
C GLU A 422 -5.03 -11.85 34.59
N LEU A 423 -5.44 -12.84 35.43
CA LEU A 423 -4.52 -13.86 35.91
C LEU A 423 -4.02 -14.78 34.79
N ALA A 424 -4.89 -15.15 33.87
CA ALA A 424 -4.50 -15.91 32.69
C ALA A 424 -3.56 -15.11 31.76
N ALA A 425 -3.79 -13.82 31.61
CA ALA A 425 -2.91 -12.90 30.90
C ALA A 425 -1.55 -12.74 31.61
N LEU A 426 -1.55 -12.63 32.94
CA LEU A 426 -0.30 -12.53 33.71
C LEU A 426 0.53 -13.81 33.59
N ARG A 427 -0.10 -15.00 33.60
CA ARG A 427 0.58 -16.27 33.35
C ARG A 427 1.18 -16.34 31.96
N TRP A 428 0.47 -15.86 30.94
CA TRP A 428 1.01 -15.79 29.58
C TRP A 428 2.22 -14.87 29.51
N LEU A 429 2.15 -13.66 30.09
CA LEU A 429 3.28 -12.74 30.11
C LEU A 429 4.49 -13.34 30.84
N ASP A 430 4.28 -14.02 31.96
CA ASP A 430 5.36 -14.68 32.69
C ASP A 430 6.00 -15.81 31.89
N HIS A 431 5.17 -16.61 31.20
CA HIS A 431 5.65 -17.66 30.32
C HIS A 431 6.50 -17.11 29.17
N VAL A 432 5.94 -16.15 28.38
CA VAL A 432 6.63 -15.66 27.18
C VAL A 432 7.87 -14.82 27.48
N THR A 433 7.98 -14.20 28.65
CA THR A 433 9.14 -13.42 29.06
C THR A 433 10.10 -14.22 29.91
N GLY A 434 9.76 -15.43 30.39
CA GLY A 434 10.61 -16.32 31.16
C GLY A 434 11.80 -16.84 30.37
N LYS A 435 12.59 -17.72 31.03
CA LYS A 435 13.69 -18.41 30.37
C LYS A 435 13.16 -19.56 29.53
N LEU A 436 12.73 -19.24 28.29
CA LEU A 436 12.28 -20.24 27.35
C LEU A 436 13.44 -21.04 26.76
N PRO A 437 13.26 -22.32 26.40
CA PRO A 437 14.21 -23.05 25.57
C PRO A 437 14.54 -22.31 24.29
N PRO A 438 15.76 -22.40 23.72
CA PRO A 438 16.17 -21.62 22.54
C PRO A 438 15.23 -21.77 21.33
N ALA A 439 14.64 -22.95 21.11
CA ALA A 439 13.72 -23.18 20.02
C ALA A 439 12.38 -22.46 20.25
N GLU A 440 11.87 -22.47 21.47
CA GLU A 440 10.64 -21.82 21.87
C GLU A 440 10.83 -20.29 21.92
N GLU A 441 11.95 -19.81 22.45
CA GLU A 441 12.32 -18.39 22.40
C GLU A 441 12.35 -17.89 20.95
N LYS A 442 12.94 -18.63 20.04
CA LYS A 442 13.00 -18.29 18.63
C LYS A 442 11.61 -18.24 18.01
N SER A 443 10.72 -19.17 18.35
CA SER A 443 9.35 -19.20 17.82
C SER A 443 8.51 -18.00 18.27
N TRP A 444 8.75 -17.48 19.46
CA TRP A 444 8.00 -16.35 20.03
C TRP A 444 8.60 -14.99 19.67
N TRP A 445 9.92 -14.86 19.69
CA TRP A 445 10.60 -13.59 19.53
C TRP A 445 11.16 -13.35 18.12
N ASP A 446 11.34 -14.40 17.35
CA ASP A 446 11.82 -14.31 15.96
C ASP A 446 10.66 -14.06 15.01
N ILE A 447 9.91 -13.02 15.29
CA ILE A 447 8.79 -12.59 14.51
C ILE A 447 9.33 -11.84 13.31
N GLY A 448 9.09 -12.39 12.12
CA GLY A 448 9.65 -11.87 10.89
C GLY A 448 9.21 -10.42 10.61
N GLY A 449 10.13 -9.66 10.23
CA GLY A 449 10.25 -8.58 9.32
C GLY A 449 9.12 -7.59 9.05
N THR A 450 8.33 -7.15 10.02
CA THR A 450 7.41 -6.03 9.82
C THR A 450 8.13 -4.69 9.67
N GLN A 451 9.38 -4.59 10.07
CA GLN A 451 10.23 -3.43 9.88
C GLN A 451 11.61 -3.85 9.38
N HIS A 452 11.77 -4.10 8.10
CA HIS A 452 13.07 -4.40 7.46
C HIS A 452 14.01 -5.27 8.31
N GLY A 453 13.50 -6.39 8.80
CA GLY A 453 14.24 -7.36 9.62
C GLY A 453 14.39 -6.96 11.08
N ASN A 454 13.82 -7.71 11.99
CA ASN A 454 14.04 -7.72 13.46
C ASN A 454 13.77 -6.42 14.25
N PHE A 455 13.30 -5.34 13.65
CA PHE A 455 13.02 -4.11 14.39
C PHE A 455 11.86 -4.24 15.37
N SER A 456 10.87 -5.08 15.07
CA SER A 456 9.69 -5.27 15.90
C SER A 456 10.00 -5.92 17.25
N LYS A 457 11.06 -6.72 17.37
CA LYS A 457 11.45 -7.41 18.61
C LYS A 457 11.45 -6.49 19.84
N ARG A 458 12.10 -5.35 19.74
CA ARG A 458 12.18 -4.39 20.85
C ARG A 458 10.82 -3.88 21.29
N TYR A 459 9.90 -3.65 20.37
CA TYR A 459 8.56 -3.21 20.70
C TYR A 459 7.77 -4.29 21.42
N HIS A 460 7.79 -5.52 20.91
CA HIS A 460 7.06 -6.62 21.54
C HIS A 460 7.55 -6.93 22.95
N ILE A 461 8.86 -6.88 23.19
CA ILE A 461 9.43 -7.05 24.51
C ILE A 461 8.98 -5.92 25.44
N ALA A 462 9.06 -4.67 24.98
CA ALA A 462 8.65 -3.52 25.79
C ALA A 462 7.13 -3.56 26.10
N PHE A 463 6.30 -3.90 25.13
CA PHE A 463 4.84 -3.99 25.33
C PHE A 463 4.46 -5.07 26.36
N CYS A 464 5.18 -6.20 26.42
CA CYS A 464 4.99 -7.19 27.48
C CYS A 464 5.26 -6.58 28.86
N GLY A 465 6.35 -5.83 29.01
CA GLY A 465 6.64 -5.14 30.27
C GLY A 465 5.59 -4.10 30.65
N TYR A 466 5.04 -3.39 29.67
CA TYR A 466 3.99 -2.40 29.88
C TYR A 466 2.65 -3.04 30.27
N ALA A 467 2.29 -4.14 29.62
CA ALA A 467 1.09 -4.91 29.96
C ALA A 467 1.17 -5.48 31.38
N ALA A 468 2.36 -5.98 31.74
CA ALA A 468 2.62 -6.43 33.11
C ALA A 468 2.47 -5.29 34.14
N ALA A 469 3.00 -4.10 33.82
CA ALA A 469 2.85 -2.93 34.69
C ALA A 469 1.38 -2.52 34.87
N ALA A 470 0.57 -2.55 33.79
CA ALA A 470 -0.86 -2.27 33.87
C ALA A 470 -1.59 -3.24 34.81
N LEU A 471 -1.32 -4.54 34.72
CA LEU A 471 -1.86 -5.54 35.64
C LEU A 471 -1.35 -5.33 37.07
N GLY A 472 -0.07 -4.99 37.23
CA GLY A 472 0.58 -4.79 38.53
C GLY A 472 0.03 -3.66 39.36
N MET A 473 -0.64 -2.69 38.74
CA MET A 473 -1.29 -1.60 39.46
C MET A 473 -2.41 -2.10 40.41
N ARG A 474 -3.09 -3.17 40.03
CA ARG A 474 -4.18 -3.73 40.82
C ARG A 474 -3.74 -4.91 41.69
N GLY A 475 -2.91 -5.76 41.19
CA GLY A 475 -2.54 -7.04 41.76
C GLY A 475 -2.12 -7.01 43.23
N ASP A 476 -2.24 -8.13 43.89
CA ASP A 476 -1.72 -8.34 45.25
C ASP A 476 -0.16 -8.40 45.31
N ALA A 477 0.40 -8.57 46.46
CA ALA A 477 1.87 -8.60 46.62
C ALA A 477 2.57 -9.73 45.85
N ALA A 478 1.94 -10.92 45.74
CA ALA A 478 2.51 -12.03 44.98
C ALA A 478 2.44 -11.76 43.46
N GLN A 479 1.34 -11.20 43.01
CA GLN A 479 1.14 -10.80 41.60
C GLN A 479 2.09 -9.67 41.20
N ARG A 480 2.31 -8.66 42.06
CA ARG A 480 3.31 -7.61 41.84
C ARG A 480 4.74 -8.16 41.77
N LYS A 481 5.08 -9.19 42.61
CA LYS A 481 6.38 -9.87 42.49
C LYS A 481 6.56 -10.56 41.13
N THR A 482 5.48 -11.15 40.62
CA THR A 482 5.49 -11.71 39.23
C THR A 482 5.65 -10.63 38.19
N VAL A 483 4.91 -9.49 38.29
CA VAL A 483 5.06 -8.33 37.41
C VAL A 483 6.50 -7.81 37.41
N ALA A 484 7.12 -7.66 38.58
CA ALA A 484 8.52 -7.24 38.71
C ALA A 484 9.47 -8.20 38.01
N ARG A 485 9.24 -9.51 38.10
CA ARG A 485 10.02 -10.53 37.39
C ARG A 485 9.85 -10.39 35.88
N ILE A 486 8.63 -10.23 35.38
CA ILE A 486 8.35 -10.04 33.96
C ILE A 486 9.09 -8.82 33.43
N ILE A 487 8.99 -7.68 34.09
CA ILE A 487 9.68 -6.44 33.65
C ILE A 487 11.19 -6.64 33.67
N GLY A 488 11.74 -7.28 34.69
CA GLY A 488 13.17 -7.61 34.77
C GLY A 488 13.62 -8.51 33.63
N ASN A 489 12.85 -9.56 33.30
CA ASN A 489 13.11 -10.43 32.15
C ASN A 489 13.09 -9.65 30.84
N CYS A 490 12.14 -8.73 30.68
CA CYS A 490 12.07 -7.84 29.50
C CYS A 490 13.34 -6.98 29.39
N ILE A 491 13.81 -6.38 30.48
CA ILE A 491 15.05 -5.59 30.53
C ILE A 491 16.26 -6.44 30.14
N GLU A 492 16.43 -7.63 30.73
CA GLU A 492 17.55 -8.54 30.41
C GLU A 492 17.51 -8.96 28.93
N ARG A 493 16.32 -9.26 28.40
CA ARG A 493 16.15 -9.60 26.98
C ARG A 493 16.44 -8.41 26.06
N TYR A 494 16.06 -7.21 26.48
CA TYR A 494 16.28 -5.97 25.74
C TYR A 494 17.78 -5.67 25.57
N MET A 495 18.63 -6.05 26.54
CA MET A 495 20.08 -5.87 26.51
C MET A 495 20.79 -6.83 25.53
N LYS A 496 20.12 -7.86 25.00
CA LYS A 496 20.74 -8.81 24.07
C LYS A 496 21.00 -8.15 22.71
N ARG A 497 22.18 -8.46 22.14
CA ARG A 497 22.67 -7.84 20.90
C ARG A 497 21.71 -7.98 19.72
N ASP A 498 21.00 -9.10 19.59
CA ASP A 498 20.03 -9.32 18.52
C ASP A 498 18.80 -8.40 18.60
N VAL A 499 18.56 -7.77 19.74
CA VAL A 499 17.48 -6.79 19.93
C VAL A 499 17.92 -5.39 19.55
N TRP A 500 19.15 -4.98 19.86
CA TRP A 500 19.61 -3.60 19.64
C TRP A 500 20.55 -3.41 18.44
N ALA A 501 21.13 -4.48 17.87
CA ALA A 501 22.04 -4.39 16.73
C ALA A 501 21.31 -4.60 15.40
N TYR A 502 20.55 -3.61 14.97
CA TYR A 502 19.68 -3.68 13.78
C TYR A 502 20.44 -3.83 12.47
N SER A 503 19.80 -4.50 11.50
CA SER A 503 20.35 -4.70 10.16
C SER A 503 20.30 -3.45 9.29
N MET A 504 19.36 -2.54 9.54
CA MET A 504 19.05 -1.42 8.64
C MET A 504 19.95 -0.20 8.86
N SER A 505 20.45 0.02 10.06
CA SER A 505 21.34 1.14 10.30
C SER A 505 22.73 0.86 9.75
N LYS A 506 23.11 1.50 8.69
CA LYS A 506 24.45 1.39 8.12
C LYS A 506 25.50 2.10 8.97
N ASN A 507 25.10 2.97 9.89
CA ASN A 507 26.01 3.95 10.39
C ASN A 507 26.42 3.80 11.85
N TYR A 508 25.49 3.51 12.81
CA TYR A 508 25.89 3.55 14.21
C TYR A 508 25.06 2.61 15.08
N TRP A 509 24.08 2.76 15.65
CA TRP A 509 23.19 1.95 16.50
C TRP A 509 23.73 0.54 16.86
N GLY A 510 24.99 0.49 17.30
CA GLY A 510 25.64 -0.73 17.68
C GLY A 510 26.09 -1.66 16.54
N ARG A 511 26.14 -1.20 15.29
CA ARG A 511 26.62 -2.01 14.16
C ARG A 511 28.10 -1.83 13.86
N LYS A 512 28.64 -0.67 14.16
CA LYS A 512 30.07 -0.39 13.94
C LYS A 512 30.89 -0.98 15.06
N PRO A 513 31.89 -1.82 14.78
CA PRO A 513 32.72 -2.42 15.84
C PRO A 513 33.43 -1.41 16.72
N TRP A 514 33.71 -0.22 16.21
CA TRP A 514 34.40 0.85 16.97
C TRP A 514 33.44 1.73 17.78
N ALA A 515 32.13 1.64 17.50
CA ALA A 515 31.09 2.39 18.22
C ALA A 515 29.82 1.53 18.39
N PRO A 516 29.89 0.41 19.10
CA PRO A 516 28.77 -0.51 19.28
C PRO A 516 27.78 -0.02 20.36
N ASP A 517 27.38 1.22 20.29
CA ASP A 517 26.54 1.90 21.29
C ASP A 517 25.14 2.21 20.71
N PRO A 518 24.08 1.54 21.21
CA PRO A 518 22.72 1.79 20.73
C PRO A 518 22.05 3.05 21.31
N CYS A 519 22.63 3.65 22.37
CA CYS A 519 22.03 4.74 23.11
C CYS A 519 22.67 6.10 22.86
N TYR A 520 23.88 6.11 22.32
CA TYR A 520 24.68 7.30 22.17
C TYR A 520 24.03 8.41 21.33
N ARG A 521 23.31 8.03 20.29
CA ARG A 521 22.78 8.98 19.31
C ARG A 521 21.50 8.45 18.68
N GLU A 522 20.49 9.35 18.56
CA GLU A 522 19.20 9.00 17.95
C GLU A 522 18.56 7.77 18.59
N ASN A 523 17.84 6.95 17.83
CA ASN A 523 17.36 5.63 18.23
C ASN A 523 16.41 5.64 19.44
N VAL A 524 15.56 6.68 19.54
CA VAL A 524 14.59 6.77 20.66
C VAL A 524 13.63 5.58 20.70
N MET A 525 13.44 4.92 19.57
CA MET A 525 12.66 3.68 19.47
C MET A 525 13.26 2.51 20.24
N TYR A 526 14.53 2.60 20.65
CA TYR A 526 15.18 1.68 21.56
C TYR A 526 15.38 2.29 22.93
N THR A 527 16.05 3.45 22.98
CA THR A 527 16.45 4.09 24.23
C THR A 527 15.25 4.54 25.06
N GLY A 528 14.21 5.06 24.42
CA GLY A 528 12.98 5.48 25.12
C GLY A 528 12.24 4.32 25.78
N HIS A 529 12.11 3.20 25.08
CA HIS A 529 11.47 2.01 25.63
C HIS A 529 12.31 1.36 26.75
N LEU A 530 13.64 1.29 26.57
CA LEU A 530 14.51 0.79 27.62
C LEU A 530 14.40 1.64 28.89
N LEU A 531 14.45 2.95 28.73
CA LEU A 531 14.32 3.88 29.86
C LEU A 531 12.99 3.71 30.60
N GLN A 532 11.89 3.50 29.87
CA GLN A 532 10.58 3.27 30.47
C GLN A 532 10.52 1.92 31.23
N LEU A 533 11.08 0.86 30.67
CA LEU A 533 11.17 -0.43 31.37
C LEU A 533 11.96 -0.32 32.68
N LEU A 534 13.11 0.39 32.66
CA LEU A 534 13.92 0.63 33.85
C LEU A 534 13.16 1.43 34.91
N ALA A 535 12.44 2.48 34.50
CA ALA A 535 11.60 3.28 35.40
C ALA A 535 10.47 2.46 36.02
N LEU A 536 9.78 1.64 35.22
CA LEU A 536 8.73 0.75 35.70
C LEU A 536 9.29 -0.31 36.67
N TYR A 537 10.47 -0.90 36.35
CA TYR A 537 11.10 -1.90 37.24
C TYR A 537 11.34 -1.31 38.62
N GLU A 538 11.99 -0.16 38.70
CA GLU A 538 12.27 0.48 39.99
C GLU A 538 10.96 0.89 40.71
N THR A 539 9.96 1.39 39.99
CA THR A 539 8.67 1.74 40.56
C THR A 539 8.01 0.53 41.25
N PHE A 540 8.07 -0.66 40.64
CA PHE A 540 7.44 -1.87 41.20
C PHE A 540 8.31 -2.61 42.27
N THR A 541 9.61 -2.41 42.25
CA THR A 541 10.55 -3.16 43.11
C THR A 541 11.23 -2.33 44.18
N GLY A 542 11.44 -1.06 43.97
CA GLY A 542 12.35 -0.22 44.71
C GLY A 542 13.85 -0.58 44.55
N ASP A 543 14.13 -1.53 43.66
CA ASP A 543 15.51 -2.03 43.45
C ASP A 543 16.29 -1.10 42.52
N LYS A 544 17.37 -0.55 43.04
CA LYS A 544 18.26 0.41 42.37
C LYS A 544 19.46 -0.21 41.68
N ARG A 545 19.44 -1.55 41.40
CA ARG A 545 20.57 -2.23 40.78
C ARG A 545 21.06 -1.55 39.50
N TYR A 546 20.17 -1.13 38.62
CA TYR A 546 20.55 -0.50 37.37
C TYR A 546 21.08 0.95 37.51
N TRP A 547 20.87 1.58 38.66
CA TRP A 547 21.56 2.82 39.05
C TRP A 547 22.95 2.56 39.57
N ARG A 548 23.09 1.52 40.41
CA ARG A 548 24.32 1.23 41.17
C ARG A 548 25.31 0.42 40.34
N ASP A 549 24.80 -0.68 39.76
CA ASP A 549 25.65 -1.68 39.09
C ASP A 549 25.64 -1.48 37.56
N GLY A 550 24.62 -0.77 37.02
CA GLY A 550 24.48 -0.51 35.60
C GLY A 550 24.21 -1.77 34.76
N PHE A 551 24.53 -1.68 33.48
CA PHE A 551 24.36 -2.74 32.47
C PHE A 551 25.27 -2.52 31.27
N ASP A 552 25.61 -3.61 30.55
CA ASP A 552 26.53 -3.61 29.44
C ASP A 552 25.83 -3.94 28.10
N PHE A 553 26.11 -3.16 27.07
CA PHE A 553 25.90 -3.54 25.68
C PHE A 553 27.13 -4.24 25.14
N VAL A 554 27.01 -5.54 24.85
CA VAL A 554 28.12 -6.37 24.42
C VAL A 554 28.05 -6.61 22.90
N TRP A 555 29.13 -6.24 22.21
CA TRP A 555 29.26 -6.47 20.77
C TRP A 555 29.84 -7.87 20.50
N LYS A 556 29.76 -8.32 19.24
CA LYS A 556 30.20 -9.67 18.81
C LYS A 556 31.70 -9.98 19.07
N ASP A 557 32.54 -8.97 19.14
CA ASP A 557 33.99 -9.07 19.42
C ASP A 557 34.33 -8.87 20.89
N GLY A 558 33.31 -8.87 21.76
CA GLY A 558 33.48 -8.70 23.20
C GLY A 558 33.57 -7.24 23.65
N LYS A 559 33.62 -6.27 22.76
CA LYS A 559 33.58 -4.85 23.15
C LYS A 559 32.32 -4.56 23.93
N ARG A 560 32.46 -3.80 25.01
CA ARG A 560 31.38 -3.44 25.92
C ARG A 560 31.21 -1.94 25.98
N VAL A 561 29.96 -1.50 26.07
CA VAL A 561 29.62 -0.13 26.42
C VAL A 561 28.76 -0.17 27.67
N HIS A 562 29.32 0.37 28.75
CA HIS A 562 28.65 0.42 30.05
C HIS A 562 27.71 1.62 30.15
N TYR A 563 26.54 1.38 30.68
CA TYR A 563 25.50 2.35 31.04
C TYR A 563 24.98 2.05 32.43
N ASP A 564 24.61 3.10 33.14
CA ASP A 564 23.67 3.06 34.25
C ASP A 564 22.43 3.91 33.89
N VAL A 565 21.43 3.91 34.74
CA VAL A 565 20.19 4.67 34.50
C VAL A 565 20.49 6.16 34.39
N LYS A 566 21.42 6.69 35.23
CA LYS A 566 21.80 8.11 35.21
C LYS A 566 22.37 8.49 33.84
N LYS A 567 23.34 7.74 33.35
CA LYS A 567 23.98 7.98 32.04
C LYS A 567 22.95 7.88 30.90
N LEU A 568 22.01 6.94 30.97
CA LEU A 568 20.97 6.80 29.97
C LEU A 568 20.02 8.00 29.98
N ILE A 569 19.61 8.49 31.14
CA ILE A 569 18.84 9.73 31.30
C ILE A 569 19.65 10.91 30.75
N ASP A 570 20.91 11.06 31.13
CA ASP A 570 21.74 12.18 30.71
C ASP A 570 21.88 12.26 29.19
N VAL A 571 22.14 11.13 28.52
CA VAL A 571 22.22 11.07 27.05
C VAL A 571 20.87 11.37 26.40
N THR A 572 19.77 10.86 26.95
CA THR A 572 18.43 11.09 26.44
C THR A 572 18.05 12.57 26.55
N VAL A 573 18.22 13.16 27.73
CA VAL A 573 17.90 14.56 27.99
C VAL A 573 18.83 15.49 27.20
N PHE A 574 20.10 15.14 27.07
CA PHE A 574 21.05 15.89 26.23
C PHE A 574 20.57 15.96 24.78
N GLN A 575 20.12 14.84 24.21
CA GLN A 575 19.58 14.83 22.83
C GLN A 575 18.30 15.66 22.73
N MET A 576 17.37 15.58 23.68
CA MET A 576 16.17 16.41 23.73
C MET A 576 16.52 17.90 23.75
N ARG A 577 17.45 18.33 24.61
CA ARG A 577 17.82 19.75 24.78
C ARG A 577 18.56 20.32 23.60
N ASN A 578 19.42 19.54 22.98
CA ASN A 578 20.23 19.96 21.83
C ASN A 578 19.49 19.75 20.48
N GLY A 579 18.40 18.99 20.47
CA GLY A 579 17.52 18.90 19.30
C GLY A 579 16.73 20.19 19.05
N PRO A 580 16.43 20.54 17.80
CA PRO A 580 15.79 21.82 17.46
C PRO A 580 14.37 21.96 18.03
N ASN A 581 13.72 20.84 18.30
CA ASN A 581 12.30 20.75 18.68
C ASN A 581 12.02 20.02 20.00
N GLY A 582 13.03 19.55 20.69
CA GLY A 582 12.88 18.85 21.96
C GLY A 582 12.61 17.35 21.86
N GLY A 583 12.45 16.80 20.64
CA GLY A 583 12.31 15.36 20.42
C GLY A 583 13.61 14.71 19.96
N ILE A 584 13.61 13.37 19.95
CA ILE A 584 14.73 12.53 19.50
C ILE A 584 14.29 11.74 18.27
N THR A 585 15.20 11.58 17.30
CA THR A 585 14.94 10.78 16.10
C THR A 585 14.94 9.27 16.41
N CYS A 586 14.07 8.54 15.73
CA CYS A 586 14.02 7.07 15.76
C CYS A 586 15.11 6.49 14.85
N GLU A 587 14.87 6.55 13.56
CA GLU A 587 15.84 6.29 12.50
C GLU A 587 16.59 7.59 12.16
N PRO A 588 17.72 7.51 11.44
CA PRO A 588 18.52 8.68 11.10
C PRO A 588 17.68 9.78 10.40
N GLY A 589 17.44 10.85 11.13
CA GLY A 589 16.67 11.98 10.64
C GLY A 589 15.15 11.84 10.67
N LEU A 590 14.59 10.72 11.11
CA LEU A 590 13.15 10.47 11.21
C LEU A 590 12.68 10.53 12.67
N MET A 591 11.70 11.35 12.94
CA MET A 591 11.15 11.55 14.28
C MET A 591 9.66 11.19 14.31
N PHE A 592 9.32 10.26 15.20
CA PHE A 592 7.96 9.76 15.39
C PHE A 592 7.40 10.20 16.74
N PHE A 593 6.15 10.62 16.74
CA PHE A 593 5.48 11.00 17.98
C PHE A 593 5.35 9.82 18.96
N PRO A 594 4.87 8.61 18.55
CA PRO A 594 4.70 7.50 19.50
C PRO A 594 5.98 7.14 20.22
N CYS A 595 7.11 7.05 19.54
CA CYS A 595 8.38 6.70 20.16
C CYS A 595 8.88 7.74 21.17
N ASN A 596 8.58 9.03 20.93
CA ASN A 596 8.99 10.10 21.85
C ASN A 596 8.13 10.18 23.12
N ASN A 597 7.00 9.49 23.20
CA ASN A 597 6.21 9.42 24.45
C ASN A 597 6.92 8.61 25.54
N HIS A 598 7.61 7.52 25.17
CA HIS A 598 8.21 6.59 26.12
C HIS A 598 9.28 7.23 27.03
N PRO A 599 10.23 8.02 26.54
CA PRO A 599 11.15 8.71 27.43
C PRO A 599 10.46 9.73 28.35
N HIS A 600 9.35 10.37 27.93
CA HIS A 600 8.61 11.29 28.80
C HIS A 600 7.85 10.54 29.91
N VAL A 601 7.27 9.40 29.62
CA VAL A 601 6.69 8.51 30.66
C VAL A 601 7.79 8.11 31.65
N ALA A 602 8.94 7.66 31.15
CA ALA A 602 10.06 7.27 32.01
C ALA A 602 10.57 8.41 32.92
N LEU A 603 10.79 9.58 32.32
CA LEU A 603 11.26 10.76 33.06
C LEU A 603 10.23 11.23 34.10
N SER A 604 8.94 11.11 33.79
CA SER A 604 7.88 11.40 34.77
C SER A 604 7.93 10.44 35.96
N LEU A 605 8.11 9.14 35.71
CA LEU A 605 8.29 8.14 36.78
C LEU A 605 9.56 8.41 37.61
N PHE A 606 10.69 8.68 36.96
CA PHE A 606 11.94 9.01 37.66
C PHE A 606 11.83 10.33 38.42
N SER A 607 11.06 11.30 37.95
CA SER A 607 10.77 12.52 38.72
C SER A 607 10.03 12.19 40.01
N ARG A 608 9.03 11.25 39.95
CA ARG A 608 8.29 10.78 41.14
C ARG A 608 9.18 9.99 42.12
N LEU A 609 10.16 9.29 41.59
CA LEU A 609 11.16 8.58 42.42
C LEU A 609 12.22 9.54 43.02
N GLY A 610 12.14 10.86 42.73
CA GLY A 610 13.02 11.87 43.33
C GLY A 610 14.36 12.10 42.61
N TYR A 611 14.56 11.60 41.38
CA TYR A 611 15.83 11.71 40.67
C TYR A 611 16.03 13.01 39.87
N GLY A 612 14.99 13.79 39.71
CA GLY A 612 15.07 15.10 39.01
C GLY A 612 13.72 15.61 38.53
N ASP A 613 13.74 16.75 37.88
CA ASP A 613 12.55 17.34 37.22
C ASP A 613 12.84 17.63 35.74
N TRP A 614 12.10 16.98 34.87
CA TRP A 614 12.17 17.13 33.41
C TRP A 614 10.88 17.69 32.82
N THR A 615 10.01 18.23 33.63
CA THR A 615 8.72 18.83 33.19
C THR A 615 8.93 19.88 32.11
N LYS A 616 9.98 20.70 32.22
CA LYS A 616 10.28 21.73 31.22
C LYS A 616 10.65 21.15 29.86
N ASP A 617 11.40 20.04 29.85
CA ASP A 617 11.80 19.35 28.61
C ASP A 617 10.57 18.70 27.97
N ALA A 618 9.69 18.06 28.76
CA ALA A 618 8.44 17.47 28.31
C ALA A 618 7.51 18.54 27.69
N ARG A 619 7.33 19.71 28.34
CA ARG A 619 6.47 20.78 27.83
C ARG A 619 7.02 21.41 26.55
N ARG A 620 8.34 21.50 26.40
CA ARG A 620 8.97 21.96 25.14
C ARG A 620 8.63 21.06 23.97
N TRP A 621 8.78 19.74 24.15
CA TRP A 621 8.44 18.75 23.13
C TRP A 621 6.94 18.76 22.84
N GLU A 622 6.08 18.68 23.85
CA GLU A 622 4.64 18.65 23.72
C GLU A 622 4.12 19.85 22.91
N LYS A 623 4.51 21.05 23.28
CA LYS A 623 4.11 22.28 22.58
C LYS A 623 4.48 22.25 21.12
N TRP A 624 5.71 21.86 20.80
CA TRP A 624 6.16 21.76 19.43
C TRP A 624 5.42 20.63 18.69
N ALA A 625 5.35 19.46 19.27
CA ALA A 625 4.75 18.27 18.65
C ALA A 625 3.25 18.50 18.33
N LEU A 626 2.47 19.00 19.29
CA LEU A 626 1.06 19.33 19.08
C LEU A 626 0.87 20.37 17.98
N SER A 627 1.73 21.38 17.90
CA SER A 627 1.65 22.41 16.86
C SER A 627 1.96 21.90 15.46
N LYS A 628 2.63 20.74 15.32
CA LYS A 628 3.17 20.25 14.06
C LYS A 628 2.60 18.91 13.62
N TYR A 629 2.43 17.94 14.54
CA TYR A 629 1.86 16.65 14.22
C TYR A 629 0.33 16.70 14.07
N VAL A 630 -0.32 17.61 14.79
CA VAL A 630 -1.77 17.87 14.67
C VAL A 630 -2.01 18.91 13.59
N GLY A 631 -3.03 18.74 12.77
CA GLY A 631 -3.39 19.72 11.73
C GLY A 631 -3.84 19.04 10.44
N PRO A 632 -3.96 19.80 9.36
CA PRO A 632 -4.40 19.24 8.07
C PRO A 632 -3.53 18.07 7.64
N MET A 633 -4.18 16.94 7.35
CA MET A 633 -3.51 15.74 6.87
C MET A 633 -4.46 14.94 5.98
N PHE A 634 -3.87 14.01 5.24
CA PHE A 634 -4.60 13.11 4.36
C PHE A 634 -4.63 11.70 4.99
N GLY A 635 -5.71 10.96 4.75
CA GLY A 635 -5.88 9.59 5.23
C GLY A 635 -6.44 9.48 6.63
N GLY A 636 -6.41 8.25 7.18
CA GLY A 636 -6.85 7.94 8.55
C GLY A 636 -5.94 8.55 9.61
N GLY A 637 -6.44 8.63 10.83
CA GLY A 637 -5.66 9.09 11.98
C GLY A 637 -5.80 10.57 12.29
N ALA A 638 -5.49 10.93 13.54
CA ALA A 638 -5.56 12.29 14.08
C ALA A 638 -4.21 13.01 14.04
N MET A 639 -3.11 12.25 13.92
CA MET A 639 -1.75 12.78 13.97
C MET A 639 -0.94 12.38 12.74
N LYS A 640 -0.07 13.30 12.28
CA LYS A 640 0.89 13.01 11.22
C LYS A 640 1.92 12.00 11.70
N LEU A 641 2.31 11.09 10.82
CA LEU A 641 3.13 9.94 11.20
C LEU A 641 4.55 10.32 11.59
N VAL A 642 5.27 11.03 10.72
CA VAL A 642 6.70 11.23 10.86
C VAL A 642 7.15 12.62 10.43
N TYR A 643 8.10 13.17 11.15
CA TYR A 643 8.82 14.38 10.80
C TYR A 643 10.25 14.06 10.35
N HIS A 644 10.64 14.54 9.19
CA HIS A 644 12.00 14.44 8.71
C HIS A 644 12.80 15.69 9.12
N VAL A 645 13.71 15.52 10.07
CA VAL A 645 14.42 16.63 10.73
C VAL A 645 15.27 17.44 9.76
N ARG A 646 15.95 16.78 8.81
CA ARG A 646 16.87 17.46 7.87
C ARG A 646 16.16 18.32 6.85
N SER A 647 15.00 17.89 6.36
CA SER A 647 14.23 18.63 5.36
C SER A 647 13.17 19.54 5.96
N GLY A 648 12.87 19.41 7.26
CA GLY A 648 11.79 20.16 7.91
C GLY A 648 10.39 19.73 7.47
N ILE A 649 10.25 18.58 6.80
CA ILE A 649 9.01 18.14 6.16
C ILE A 649 8.30 17.09 7.03
N PHE A 650 6.99 17.27 7.20
CA PHE A 650 6.12 16.24 7.77
C PHE A 650 5.58 15.34 6.69
N TYR A 651 5.50 14.05 7.02
CA TYR A 651 4.70 13.13 6.27
C TYR A 651 3.21 13.43 6.59
N PRO A 652 2.43 13.94 5.63
CA PRO A 652 1.13 14.54 5.91
C PRO A 652 0.00 13.53 6.06
N ARG A 653 0.31 12.30 6.41
CA ARG A 653 -0.65 11.21 6.62
C ARG A 653 -0.60 10.73 8.05
N GLY A 654 -1.77 10.39 8.60
CA GLY A 654 -1.93 9.66 9.84
C GLY A 654 -2.12 8.17 9.60
N ASP A 655 -2.07 7.41 10.68
CA ASP A 655 -2.30 5.97 10.74
C ASP A 655 -3.03 5.65 12.03
N GLY A 656 -4.21 4.97 11.94
CA GLY A 656 -5.04 4.71 13.11
C GLY A 656 -4.36 3.86 14.17
N ALA A 657 -3.58 2.84 13.79
CA ALA A 657 -2.85 2.01 14.73
C ALA A 657 -1.78 2.81 15.49
N LEU A 658 -1.09 3.71 14.79
CA LEU A 658 -0.09 4.58 15.39
C LEU A 658 -0.70 5.70 16.22
N ASP A 659 -1.91 6.16 15.89
CA ASP A 659 -2.67 7.04 16.78
C ASP A 659 -3.01 6.33 18.08
N GLY A 660 -3.48 5.07 18.04
CA GLY A 660 -3.71 4.26 19.22
C GLY A 660 -2.47 4.15 20.11
N TRP A 661 -1.33 3.78 19.50
CA TRP A 661 -0.06 3.74 20.22
C TRP A 661 0.34 5.13 20.76
N SER A 662 0.23 6.18 19.94
CA SER A 662 0.60 7.54 20.34
C SER A 662 -0.21 8.04 21.51
N LEU A 663 -1.53 7.89 21.46
CA LEU A 663 -2.46 8.47 22.44
C LEU A 663 -2.48 7.69 23.76
N LEU A 664 -2.32 6.35 23.70
CA LEU A 664 -2.14 5.52 24.89
C LEU A 664 -0.97 6.01 25.74
N TRP A 665 0.15 6.37 25.09
CA TRP A 665 1.38 6.77 25.83
C TRP A 665 1.56 8.28 25.94
N TYR A 666 0.77 9.10 25.25
CA TYR A 666 0.72 10.54 25.44
C TYR A 666 -0.14 10.93 26.63
N GLU A 667 -1.33 10.33 26.76
CA GLU A 667 -2.30 10.66 27.79
C GLU A 667 -1.72 10.67 29.22
N PRO A 668 -0.88 9.68 29.65
CA PRO A 668 -0.36 9.65 31.02
C PRO A 668 0.50 10.83 31.42
N TRP A 669 1.24 11.46 30.51
CA TRP A 669 2.15 12.56 30.80
C TRP A 669 1.72 13.91 30.22
N ALA A 670 0.60 13.95 29.48
CA ALA A 670 0.07 15.17 28.89
C ALA A 670 -0.08 16.29 29.93
N ALA A 671 0.26 17.50 29.55
CA ALA A 671 0.05 18.68 30.38
C ALA A 671 -1.42 18.84 30.77
N ASP A 672 -2.24 18.73 29.75
CA ASP A 672 -3.70 18.77 29.87
C ASP A 672 -4.29 17.51 29.27
N ARG A 673 -4.98 16.75 30.09
CA ARG A 673 -5.64 15.51 29.69
C ARG A 673 -6.70 15.73 28.62
N GLN A 674 -7.40 16.86 28.67
CA GLN A 674 -8.47 17.16 27.72
C GLN A 674 -7.91 17.27 26.27
N THR A 675 -6.66 17.70 26.13
CA THR A 675 -5.98 17.69 24.84
C THR A 675 -5.80 16.27 24.30
N ALA A 676 -5.40 15.30 25.13
CA ALA A 676 -5.28 13.90 24.72
C ALA A 676 -6.65 13.30 24.36
N VAL A 677 -7.68 13.56 25.15
CA VAL A 677 -9.06 13.12 24.88
C VAL A 677 -9.62 13.73 23.59
N ALA A 678 -9.36 15.02 23.34
CA ALA A 678 -9.80 15.67 22.11
C ALA A 678 -9.09 15.09 20.86
N LEU A 679 -7.82 14.73 20.98
CA LEU A 679 -7.08 14.03 19.90
C LEU A 679 -7.60 12.61 19.69
N TRP A 680 -7.93 11.90 20.78
CA TRP A 680 -8.54 10.59 20.70
C TRP A 680 -9.88 10.65 19.94
N ARG A 681 -10.78 11.55 20.27
CA ARG A 681 -12.06 11.72 19.56
C ARG A 681 -11.85 11.89 18.06
N LYS A 682 -10.87 12.72 17.65
CA LYS A 682 -10.53 12.90 16.24
C LYS A 682 -9.98 11.61 15.60
N ALA A 683 -9.28 10.77 16.35
CA ALA A 683 -8.80 9.49 15.87
C ALA A 683 -9.95 8.48 15.77
N ALA A 684 -10.82 8.43 16.76
CA ALA A 684 -11.98 7.54 16.81
C ALA A 684 -12.96 7.80 15.64
N ASP A 685 -13.21 9.07 15.29
CA ASP A 685 -14.04 9.46 14.13
C ASP A 685 -13.50 8.92 12.79
N LYS A 686 -12.23 8.53 12.75
CA LYS A 686 -11.56 8.05 11.54
C LYS A 686 -11.31 6.54 11.53
N ILE A 687 -11.84 5.81 12.49
CA ILE A 687 -11.70 4.35 12.52
C ILE A 687 -12.47 3.75 11.34
N ASP A 688 -11.78 2.91 10.58
CA ASP A 688 -12.39 2.11 9.51
C ASP A 688 -13.04 0.86 10.13
N TRP A 689 -14.24 1.04 10.63
CA TRP A 689 -14.99 -0.03 11.28
C TRP A 689 -15.27 -1.20 10.36
N GLU A 690 -15.66 -0.92 9.12
CA GLU A 690 -15.95 -1.97 8.14
C GLU A 690 -14.73 -2.84 7.87
N GLY A 691 -13.57 -2.22 7.65
CA GLY A 691 -12.32 -2.94 7.44
C GLY A 691 -11.90 -3.76 8.65
N LEU A 692 -12.03 -3.22 9.86
CA LEU A 692 -11.69 -3.93 11.10
C LEU A 692 -12.64 -5.10 11.39
N GLU A 693 -13.94 -4.94 11.18
CA GLU A 693 -14.95 -5.96 11.51
C GLU A 693 -15.01 -7.09 10.50
N THR A 694 -14.82 -6.81 9.21
CA THR A 694 -14.97 -7.79 8.13
C THR A 694 -13.73 -8.64 7.90
N ARG A 695 -12.53 -8.10 8.13
CA ARG A 695 -11.24 -8.77 7.85
C ARG A 695 -10.19 -8.49 8.91
N PRO A 696 -10.44 -8.83 10.16
CA PRO A 696 -9.54 -8.47 11.27
C PRO A 696 -8.21 -9.25 11.28
N ASP A 697 -8.10 -10.34 10.54
CA ASP A 697 -6.91 -11.20 10.42
C ASP A 697 -5.97 -10.81 9.27
N VAL A 698 -6.45 -9.98 8.35
CA VAL A 698 -5.69 -9.58 7.15
C VAL A 698 -5.04 -8.22 7.36
N GLY A 699 -3.76 -8.12 7.00
CA GLY A 699 -3.07 -6.84 6.96
C GLY A 699 -3.83 -5.85 6.08
N ASN A 700 -4.15 -4.69 6.62
CA ASN A 700 -4.82 -3.65 5.87
C ASN A 700 -3.78 -2.61 5.43
N GLU A 701 -3.45 -2.61 4.13
CA GLU A 701 -2.48 -1.68 3.55
C GLU A 701 -2.86 -0.20 3.73
N ASP A 702 -4.13 0.07 4.04
CA ASP A 702 -4.63 1.42 4.27
C ASP A 702 -4.49 1.86 5.73
N PHE A 703 -4.29 0.94 6.67
CA PHE A 703 -3.86 1.25 8.04
C PHE A 703 -2.37 1.58 8.09
N THR A 704 -1.62 1.18 7.09
CA THR A 704 -0.17 1.38 7.00
C THR A 704 0.13 2.38 5.90
N CYS A 705 0.53 3.56 6.26
CA CYS A 705 0.96 4.56 5.28
C CYS A 705 2.41 4.41 4.90
N CYS A 706 3.18 3.69 5.65
CA CYS A 706 4.60 3.48 5.43
C CYS A 706 4.89 1.99 5.49
N ARG A 707 5.27 1.40 4.37
CA ARG A 707 6.20 0.31 4.51
C ARG A 707 7.41 0.88 5.26
N PRO A 708 7.63 0.56 6.50
CA PRO A 708 7.87 -0.80 6.95
C PRO A 708 7.00 -1.26 8.14
N VAL A 709 5.87 -0.66 8.44
CA VAL A 709 5.06 -1.05 9.61
C VAL A 709 3.70 -1.54 9.13
N ASP A 710 3.64 -2.81 8.74
CA ASP A 710 2.37 -3.47 8.47
C ASP A 710 1.75 -3.93 9.80
N VAL A 711 0.84 -3.14 10.36
CA VAL A 711 0.07 -3.51 11.55
C VAL A 711 -1.22 -4.18 11.10
N PRO A 712 -1.42 -5.48 11.39
CA PRO A 712 -2.69 -6.13 11.04
C PRO A 712 -3.86 -5.51 11.81
N PRO A 713 -5.09 -5.55 11.26
CA PRO A 713 -6.26 -4.93 11.86
C PRO A 713 -6.53 -5.32 13.32
N VAL A 714 -6.31 -6.59 13.68
CA VAL A 714 -6.45 -7.06 15.06
C VAL A 714 -5.46 -6.39 16.02
N ALA A 715 -4.22 -6.17 15.57
CA ALA A 715 -3.24 -5.43 16.36
C ALA A 715 -3.59 -3.94 16.43
N ALA A 716 -4.05 -3.35 15.32
CA ALA A 716 -4.55 -1.98 15.30
C ALA A 716 -5.74 -1.81 16.26
N ALA A 717 -6.72 -2.72 16.25
CA ALA A 717 -7.84 -2.73 17.18
C ALA A 717 -7.37 -2.76 18.64
N SER A 718 -6.36 -3.59 18.95
CA SER A 718 -5.80 -3.69 20.32
C SER A 718 -5.12 -2.39 20.76
N PHE A 719 -4.37 -1.71 19.90
CA PHE A 719 -3.78 -0.40 20.21
C PHE A 719 -4.86 0.68 20.42
N LEU A 720 -5.85 0.70 19.53
CA LEU A 720 -6.94 1.65 19.60
C LEU A 720 -7.80 1.41 20.84
N ALA A 721 -8.10 0.14 21.20
CA ALA A 721 -8.86 -0.18 22.39
C ALA A 721 -8.18 0.31 23.67
N ALA A 722 -6.86 0.08 23.79
CA ALA A 722 -6.11 0.54 24.94
C ALA A 722 -6.09 2.08 25.05
N ALA A 723 -5.92 2.79 23.92
CA ALA A 723 -5.99 4.25 23.88
C ALA A 723 -7.40 4.78 24.20
N SER A 724 -8.43 4.09 23.71
CA SER A 724 -9.83 4.39 23.99
C SER A 724 -10.11 4.36 25.47
N ARG A 725 -9.68 3.28 26.16
CA ARG A 725 -9.78 3.16 27.62
C ARG A 725 -9.05 4.28 28.35
N ALA A 726 -7.82 4.58 27.96
CA ALA A 726 -7.05 5.67 28.55
C ALA A 726 -7.76 7.02 28.43
N CYS A 727 -8.52 7.22 27.36
CA CYS A 727 -9.27 8.45 27.08
C CYS A 727 -10.75 8.40 27.50
N ASP A 728 -11.18 7.42 28.30
CA ASP A 728 -12.55 7.23 28.82
C ASP A 728 -13.64 7.02 27.76
N ASP A 729 -13.28 6.43 26.64
CA ASP A 729 -14.21 6.04 25.59
C ASP A 729 -14.43 4.51 25.62
N ASP A 730 -15.19 4.06 26.63
CA ASP A 730 -15.38 2.63 26.87
C ASP A 730 -16.24 1.96 25.79
N GLU A 731 -17.17 2.69 25.18
CA GLU A 731 -18.02 2.16 24.12
C GLU A 731 -17.17 1.77 22.88
N THR A 732 -16.33 2.69 22.43
CA THR A 732 -15.39 2.42 21.34
C THR A 732 -14.41 1.30 21.72
N ALA A 733 -13.91 1.30 22.97
CA ALA A 733 -13.00 0.26 23.43
C ALA A 733 -13.66 -1.13 23.46
N ASP A 734 -14.90 -1.25 23.95
CA ASP A 734 -15.62 -2.53 23.96
C ASP A 734 -15.84 -3.08 22.55
N ARG A 735 -16.17 -2.24 21.60
CA ARG A 735 -16.32 -2.63 20.19
C ARG A 735 -15.01 -3.09 19.58
N LEU A 736 -13.90 -2.40 19.85
CA LEU A 736 -12.55 -2.77 19.39
C LEU A 736 -12.06 -4.05 20.06
N ASP A 737 -12.28 -4.20 21.38
CA ASP A 737 -11.97 -5.41 22.11
C ASP A 737 -12.73 -6.62 21.54
N ALA A 738 -14.02 -6.48 21.20
CA ALA A 738 -14.81 -7.53 20.59
C ALA A 738 -14.25 -8.01 19.24
N ILE A 739 -13.61 -7.12 18.47
CA ILE A 739 -12.92 -7.48 17.24
C ILE A 739 -11.67 -8.34 17.55
N ALA A 740 -10.86 -7.90 18.50
CA ALA A 740 -9.65 -8.62 18.91
C ALA A 740 -10.00 -9.97 19.56
N ASP A 741 -11.07 -10.03 20.37
CA ASP A 741 -11.49 -11.22 21.10
C ASP A 741 -11.98 -12.37 20.20
N LYS A 742 -12.28 -12.13 18.93
CA LYS A 742 -12.50 -13.19 17.93
C LYS A 742 -11.28 -14.11 17.77
N PHE A 743 -10.09 -13.65 18.14
CA PHE A 743 -8.83 -14.36 18.07
C PHE A 743 -8.27 -14.73 19.43
N LEU A 744 -9.09 -14.60 20.48
CA LEU A 744 -8.68 -14.89 21.83
C LEU A 744 -8.62 -16.38 22.08
N VAL A 745 -7.47 -16.87 22.50
CA VAL A 745 -7.23 -18.27 22.84
C VAL A 745 -6.95 -18.40 24.33
N ARG A 746 -7.62 -19.37 24.98
CA ARG A 746 -7.35 -19.80 26.35
C ARG A 746 -6.78 -21.21 26.31
N GLU A 747 -5.52 -21.36 26.65
CA GLU A 747 -4.82 -22.65 26.62
C GLU A 747 -3.85 -22.76 27.78
N GLY A 748 -3.83 -23.87 28.48
CA GLY A 748 -2.94 -24.10 29.61
C GLY A 748 -3.12 -23.08 30.76
N GLY A 749 -4.33 -22.51 30.93
CA GLY A 749 -4.60 -21.46 31.90
C GLY A 749 -4.01 -20.08 31.50
N MET A 750 -3.54 -19.93 30.29
CA MET A 750 -3.01 -18.68 29.72
C MET A 750 -4.00 -18.07 28.73
N LEU A 751 -3.94 -16.74 28.55
CA LEU A 751 -4.77 -16.00 27.63
C LEU A 751 -3.89 -15.21 26.66
N ARG A 752 -4.13 -15.37 25.33
CA ARG A 752 -3.39 -14.68 24.27
C ARG A 752 -4.23 -14.49 23.02
N LEU A 753 -3.79 -13.63 22.12
CA LEU A 753 -4.33 -13.52 20.77
C LEU A 753 -3.51 -14.35 19.78
N GLU A 754 -4.19 -15.08 18.90
CA GLU A 754 -3.57 -15.90 17.83
C GLU A 754 -3.62 -15.27 16.44
N ALA A 755 -3.98 -14.02 16.31
CA ALA A 755 -4.05 -13.32 15.04
C ALA A 755 -2.88 -12.37 14.83
N GLY A 756 -2.61 -12.05 13.56
CA GLY A 756 -1.59 -11.09 13.20
C GLY A 756 -0.18 -11.61 13.48
N ARG A 757 0.20 -12.68 12.81
CA ARG A 757 1.43 -13.48 13.02
C ARG A 757 2.64 -12.68 13.51
N ASP A 758 2.94 -11.58 12.84
CA ASP A 758 4.11 -10.75 13.17
C ASP A 758 3.86 -9.77 14.33
N TRP A 759 2.61 -9.56 14.72
CA TRP A 759 2.19 -8.62 15.75
C TRP A 759 1.47 -9.27 16.93
N ARG A 760 1.29 -10.59 16.93
CA ARG A 760 0.51 -11.30 17.96
C ARG A 760 0.93 -10.97 19.40
N ILE A 761 2.23 -10.83 19.67
CA ILE A 761 2.72 -10.46 21.01
C ILE A 761 2.31 -9.02 21.32
N GLY A 762 2.56 -8.08 20.42
CA GLY A 762 2.17 -6.69 20.60
C GLY A 762 0.66 -6.50 20.70
N ALA A 763 -0.11 -7.20 19.87
CA ALA A 763 -1.55 -7.22 19.93
C ALA A 763 -2.07 -7.76 21.27
N THR A 764 -1.54 -8.91 21.71
CA THR A 764 -1.88 -9.50 23.01
C THR A 764 -1.53 -8.55 24.14
N ALA A 765 -0.35 -7.96 24.16
CA ALA A 765 0.07 -7.04 25.21
C ALA A 765 -0.83 -5.81 25.31
N ASN A 766 -1.19 -5.20 24.16
CA ASN A 766 -2.10 -4.04 24.17
C ASN A 766 -3.55 -4.43 24.53
N ARG A 767 -3.99 -5.63 24.13
CA ARG A 767 -5.30 -6.16 24.59
C ARG A 767 -5.33 -6.38 26.11
N ILE A 768 -4.20 -6.81 26.70
CA ILE A 768 -4.04 -6.92 28.16
C ILE A 768 -4.10 -5.54 28.82
N ILE A 769 -3.48 -4.52 28.24
CA ILE A 769 -3.57 -3.16 28.75
C ILE A 769 -5.04 -2.69 28.73
N SER A 770 -5.76 -2.89 27.62
CA SER A 770 -7.19 -2.57 27.54
C SER A 770 -8.00 -3.30 28.61
N LEU A 771 -7.74 -4.59 28.84
CA LEU A 771 -8.39 -5.39 29.90
C LEU A 771 -8.11 -4.84 31.30
N ALA A 772 -6.86 -4.50 31.58
CA ALA A 772 -6.45 -3.93 32.86
C ALA A 772 -7.10 -2.55 33.09
N GLU A 773 -7.11 -1.70 32.08
CA GLU A 773 -7.78 -0.39 32.11
C GLU A 773 -9.30 -0.53 32.32
N LYS A 774 -9.96 -1.48 31.62
CA LYS A 774 -11.38 -1.80 31.79
C LYS A 774 -11.71 -2.14 33.27
N ASN A 775 -10.82 -2.87 33.90
CA ASN A 775 -10.98 -3.34 35.26
C ASN A 775 -10.49 -2.33 36.33
N GLY A 776 -10.11 -1.13 35.91
CA GLY A 776 -9.80 -0.02 36.82
C GLY A 776 -8.31 0.23 37.09
N SER A 777 -7.39 -0.36 36.32
CA SER A 777 -6.01 0.13 36.24
C SER A 777 -6.02 1.46 35.46
N ARG A 778 -5.16 2.38 35.84
CA ARG A 778 -4.97 3.64 35.12
C ARG A 778 -3.48 3.94 35.03
N LEU A 779 -2.91 3.77 33.84
CA LEU A 779 -1.49 4.08 33.62
C LEU A 779 -1.15 5.54 33.94
N ARG A 780 -2.10 6.45 33.73
CA ARG A 780 -1.98 7.84 34.17
C ARG A 780 -1.74 7.97 35.67
N ASP A 781 -2.46 7.22 36.50
CA ASP A 781 -2.30 7.29 37.94
C ASP A 781 -0.90 6.85 38.37
N LEU A 782 -0.37 5.81 37.72
CA LEU A 782 1.01 5.36 37.92
C LEU A 782 2.01 6.48 37.60
N VAL A 783 1.90 7.06 36.43
CA VAL A 783 2.81 8.11 35.92
C VAL A 783 2.70 9.39 36.75
N GLN A 784 1.51 9.70 37.27
CA GLN A 784 1.25 10.86 38.12
C GLN A 784 1.50 10.63 39.62
N GLY A 785 1.95 9.45 39.99
CA GLY A 785 2.26 9.09 41.39
C GLY A 785 1.03 8.93 42.28
N ARG A 786 -0.13 8.62 41.69
CA ARG A 786 -1.34 8.25 42.42
C ARG A 786 -1.34 6.73 42.59
N GLY A 787 -1.34 6.24 43.84
CA GLY A 787 -1.42 4.83 44.12
C GLY A 787 -0.59 4.35 45.33
N PRO A 788 -0.58 3.03 45.59
CA PRO A 788 0.06 2.48 46.78
C PRO A 788 1.59 2.46 46.71
N PHE A 789 2.16 2.87 45.56
CA PHE A 789 3.62 2.96 45.41
C PHE A 789 4.12 4.16 46.20
N LYS A 790 4.83 3.90 47.33
CA LYS A 790 5.55 4.94 48.04
C LYS A 790 6.76 5.33 47.18
N PHE A 791 6.64 6.47 46.52
CA PHE A 791 7.70 7.09 45.79
C PHE A 791 8.70 7.78 46.70
#